data_6a721785477afb660a9d239449232957
#
_entry.id   6a721785477afb660a9d239449232957
#
_cell.length_a   1.000
_cell.length_b   1.000
_cell.length_c   1.000
_cell.angle_alpha   90.00
_cell.angle_beta   90.00
_cell.angle_gamma   90.00
#
_symmetry.space_group_name_H-M   'P 1'
#
loop_
_entity.id
_entity.type
_entity.pdbx_description
1 polymer ?
#
loop_
_entity_poly.entity_id
_entity_poly.type
_entity_poly.pdbx_seq_one_letter_code
_entity_poly.pdbx_strand_id
1 'polypeptide(L)'
;MAKIERFYDTFQPEHYDVYVDVDRAKKTIVGETTITGTATQSEISVNQKYLVIDEVIADGKPVEFKTDNDAEAVRITLPNEGKVELRIKYHTDLTDTLMGIYPSYYELNGKKQQIIGTQFETTFARQAFPCVDEPEAKATFSLAIKFDEKPGETILANMPEDHEAGGIHYFEPTVKMSTYLVAFAFGDLQSKLTTTDSGVKVGVFATKAHKADELDFALDIAKRAIEFYEDFYQTPYPLPHSWQLALPDFSAGAMENWGLITYREAYLLLDPNNTPLDTKELVATVITHELAHQWFGDLVTMKWWDDLWLNESFANMMEYVSVDALNPEWNVWELFQMSDVPAALNRDATDGVQSVHVAVNNPAEIDSLFDGAIVYAKGARMLVMVRALIGDKALREGLKNYFAAHKFGNSTGADLWKALGDASGINVGEIMKSWLDQPGYPVVTASVNDAGQLVLKQQQFFIGGGEDKGRTWQIPLNGNYGTPQIMKGKKLNLGDYKALRTENGEPFRLNVGNNSHFIVQYDDKLLKDILQHADQLDPISKRQLLQDSQLLASAQRLSYADLIPLLVEFANDESVAVISVLYRIANSLKQFVIAESPEEQELREFFGNLSRKQVKRLDWTPKATDSNDDQLVRPYVLNASLYAHDAVSIAQAHELFEDNDDDLTQIPAAVRGLVLKNEVLNFSSKGLFDKLMKAYHETVDPSFKQDICMAVPNVTDPELVKSLVNDFENADVIKPQDLRAWYRGVLANEESQQFAWDWIRNEWSWLEATVGGDMEFATFITVTANVFHTPERLAEFNAFFDPKVDTPGLTREIKMDKKLITGKVDLVEKEKTAVNDAVAKEV
;
A
#
# COMPACT_ATOMS: atom_id res chain seq x y z
N MET A 1 -31.07 -4.36 -5.76
CA MET A 1 -30.27 -3.54 -4.83
C MET A 1 -30.77 -2.12 -4.91
N ALA A 2 -30.95 -1.42 -3.79
CA ALA A 2 -31.32 0.00 -3.81
C ALA A 2 -30.14 0.78 -4.44
N LYS A 3 -30.44 1.69 -5.37
CA LYS A 3 -29.44 2.60 -5.95
C LYS A 3 -28.95 3.53 -4.84
N ILE A 4 -27.65 3.78 -4.75
CA ILE A 4 -27.08 4.78 -3.85
C ILE A 4 -27.75 6.13 -4.13
N GLU A 5 -28.20 6.79 -3.08
CA GLU A 5 -28.69 8.16 -3.18
C GLU A 5 -27.51 9.12 -3.41
N ARG A 6 -27.54 9.86 -4.51
CA ARG A 6 -26.54 10.84 -4.89
C ARG A 6 -27.05 12.24 -4.58
N PHE A 7 -26.47 12.91 -3.60
CA PHE A 7 -26.92 14.26 -3.24
C PHE A 7 -26.56 15.30 -4.30
N TYR A 8 -25.51 15.03 -5.07
CA TYR A 8 -25.14 15.83 -6.24
C TYR A 8 -26.24 15.90 -7.31
N ASP A 9 -27.09 14.87 -7.41
CA ASP A 9 -28.23 14.87 -8.33
C ASP A 9 -29.29 15.95 -7.97
N THR A 10 -29.37 16.32 -6.68
CA THR A 10 -30.36 17.30 -6.16
C THR A 10 -29.78 18.66 -5.86
N PHE A 11 -28.48 18.70 -5.49
CA PHE A 11 -27.79 19.93 -5.19
C PHE A 11 -26.36 19.92 -5.70
N GLN A 12 -26.00 20.89 -6.54
CA GLN A 12 -24.71 21.02 -7.19
C GLN A 12 -23.97 22.23 -6.62
N PRO A 13 -23.01 22.01 -5.67
CA PRO A 13 -22.24 23.09 -5.09
C PRO A 13 -21.26 23.69 -6.11
N GLU A 14 -21.06 25.00 -6.00
CA GLU A 14 -20.11 25.77 -6.82
C GLU A 14 -18.98 26.34 -5.96
N HIS A 15 -19.29 26.77 -4.74
CA HIS A 15 -18.34 27.36 -3.80
C HIS A 15 -18.73 27.08 -2.35
N TYR A 16 -17.72 26.91 -1.50
CA TYR A 16 -17.83 26.76 -0.06
C TYR A 16 -17.02 27.86 0.64
N ASP A 17 -17.66 28.63 1.53
CA ASP A 17 -16.98 29.36 2.59
C ASP A 17 -17.05 28.52 3.87
N VAL A 18 -15.92 28.01 4.34
CA VAL A 18 -15.85 27.10 5.50
C VAL A 18 -15.15 27.82 6.64
N TYR A 19 -15.91 28.17 7.68
CA TYR A 19 -15.38 28.67 8.93
C TYR A 19 -15.38 27.56 9.98
N VAL A 20 -14.22 27.37 10.65
CA VAL A 20 -14.04 26.37 11.73
C VAL A 20 -13.27 27.03 12.88
N ASP A 21 -13.78 26.91 14.10
CA ASP A 21 -13.13 27.31 15.34
C ASP A 21 -12.83 26.04 16.16
N VAL A 22 -11.57 25.70 16.34
CA VAL A 22 -11.10 24.49 17.04
C VAL A 22 -10.54 24.88 18.40
N ASP A 23 -11.17 24.41 19.47
CA ASP A 23 -10.69 24.57 20.86
C ASP A 23 -10.11 23.24 21.35
N ARG A 24 -8.79 23.09 21.31
CA ARG A 24 -8.07 21.87 21.72
C ARG A 24 -8.25 21.59 23.21
N ALA A 25 -8.34 22.65 24.04
CA ALA A 25 -8.46 22.51 25.49
C ALA A 25 -9.84 21.95 25.89
N LYS A 26 -10.88 22.41 25.19
CA LYS A 26 -12.26 21.95 25.42
C LYS A 26 -12.61 20.72 24.61
N LYS A 27 -11.78 20.35 23.64
CA LYS A 27 -12.05 19.31 22.63
C LYS A 27 -13.34 19.54 21.85
N THR A 28 -13.57 20.78 21.42
CA THR A 28 -14.77 21.19 20.69
C THR A 28 -14.43 21.86 19.38
N ILE A 29 -15.35 21.71 18.41
CA ILE A 29 -15.32 22.37 17.11
C ILE A 29 -16.65 23.09 16.93
N VAL A 30 -16.59 24.37 16.55
CA VAL A 30 -17.75 25.17 16.15
C VAL A 30 -17.53 25.62 14.73
N GLY A 31 -18.53 25.47 13.85
CA GLY A 31 -18.37 25.83 12.45
C GLY A 31 -19.59 26.50 11.84
N GLU A 32 -19.31 27.20 10.75
CA GLU A 32 -20.32 27.73 9.83
C GLU A 32 -19.85 27.48 8.40
N THR A 33 -20.68 26.80 7.61
CA THR A 33 -20.39 26.56 6.20
C THR A 33 -21.44 27.28 5.35
N THR A 34 -21.00 28.15 4.44
CA THR A 34 -21.85 28.76 3.42
C THR A 34 -21.58 28.07 2.09
N ILE A 35 -22.62 27.49 1.48
CA ILE A 35 -22.51 26.76 0.21
C ILE A 35 -23.32 27.50 -0.84
N THR A 36 -22.67 28.00 -1.85
CA THR A 36 -23.33 28.55 -3.05
C THR A 36 -23.42 27.45 -4.10
N GLY A 37 -24.62 27.23 -4.62
CA GLY A 37 -24.82 26.14 -5.60
C GLY A 37 -26.18 26.24 -6.30
N THR A 38 -26.49 25.18 -7.06
CA THR A 38 -27.76 25.08 -7.81
C THR A 38 -28.56 23.88 -7.30
N ALA A 39 -29.74 24.14 -6.77
CA ALA A 39 -30.71 23.12 -6.42
C ALA A 39 -31.56 22.73 -7.65
N THR A 40 -31.59 21.46 -7.96
CA THR A 40 -32.41 20.91 -9.07
C THR A 40 -33.79 20.47 -8.62
N GLN A 41 -34.03 20.47 -7.31
CA GLN A 41 -35.29 20.14 -6.63
C GLN A 41 -35.47 21.02 -5.40
N SER A 42 -36.68 21.14 -4.90
CA SER A 42 -36.95 21.85 -3.64
C SER A 42 -36.49 21.08 -2.40
N GLU A 43 -36.49 19.76 -2.47
CA GLU A 43 -35.94 18.89 -1.42
C GLU A 43 -34.52 18.51 -1.79
N ILE A 44 -33.55 19.04 -1.04
CA ILE A 44 -32.13 18.77 -1.23
C ILE A 44 -31.51 18.13 0.01
N SER A 45 -30.31 17.59 -0.15
CA SER A 45 -29.56 17.04 0.96
C SER A 45 -28.07 17.41 0.85
N VAL A 46 -27.46 17.58 2.02
CA VAL A 46 -25.99 17.61 2.17
C VAL A 46 -25.56 16.55 3.17
N ASN A 47 -24.35 16.04 3.04
CA ASN A 47 -23.80 15.07 3.97
C ASN A 47 -23.39 15.73 5.30
N GLN A 48 -23.58 15.01 6.37
CA GLN A 48 -23.03 15.26 7.71
C GLN A 48 -22.83 13.92 8.45
N LYS A 49 -21.85 13.88 9.33
CA LYS A 49 -21.67 12.76 10.26
C LYS A 49 -21.11 13.31 11.57
N TYR A 50 -21.78 12.98 12.67
CA TYR A 50 -21.44 13.48 14.03
C TYR A 50 -21.56 14.98 14.24
N LEU A 51 -22.09 15.74 13.25
CA LEU A 51 -22.32 17.16 13.42
C LEU A 51 -23.70 17.41 14.05
N VAL A 52 -23.73 18.28 15.04
CA VAL A 52 -24.98 18.85 15.55
C VAL A 52 -25.31 20.09 14.74
N ILE A 53 -26.37 20.07 13.97
CA ILE A 53 -26.79 21.18 13.12
C ILE A 53 -27.65 22.13 13.95
N ASP A 54 -27.16 23.36 14.11
CA ASP A 54 -27.82 24.37 14.93
C ASP A 54 -28.82 25.22 14.14
N GLU A 55 -28.49 25.57 12.88
CA GLU A 55 -29.29 26.46 12.05
C GLU A 55 -29.02 26.21 10.57
N VAL A 56 -30.06 26.27 9.74
CA VAL A 56 -29.95 26.27 8.27
C VAL A 56 -30.70 27.49 7.72
N ILE A 57 -29.99 28.31 6.94
CA ILE A 57 -30.49 29.52 6.29
C ILE A 57 -30.30 29.36 4.79
N ALA A 58 -31.35 29.62 4.01
CA ALA A 58 -31.31 29.68 2.54
C ALA A 58 -31.63 31.10 2.09
N ASP A 59 -30.77 31.75 1.28
CA ASP A 59 -30.92 33.09 0.78
C ASP A 59 -31.29 34.12 1.88
N GLY A 60 -30.63 34.03 3.03
CA GLY A 60 -30.82 34.90 4.18
C GLY A 60 -32.06 34.60 5.03
N LYS A 61 -32.80 33.50 4.78
CA LYS A 61 -34.00 33.13 5.55
C LYS A 61 -33.85 31.75 6.15
N PRO A 62 -34.27 31.54 7.42
CA PRO A 62 -34.32 30.19 8.01
C PRO A 62 -35.23 29.26 7.20
N VAL A 63 -34.80 28.03 7.01
CA VAL A 63 -35.55 26.96 6.31
C VAL A 63 -35.71 25.74 7.18
N GLU A 64 -36.70 24.91 6.85
CA GLU A 64 -36.92 23.66 7.54
C GLU A 64 -35.84 22.66 7.17
N PHE A 65 -35.31 21.97 8.15
CA PHE A 65 -34.33 20.90 7.96
C PHE A 65 -34.52 19.76 8.93
N LYS A 66 -34.05 18.59 8.57
CA LYS A 66 -34.02 17.40 9.41
C LYS A 66 -32.69 16.69 9.28
N THR A 67 -32.07 16.36 10.40
CA THR A 67 -30.89 15.48 10.45
C THR A 67 -31.34 14.03 10.32
N ASP A 68 -30.74 13.31 9.39
CA ASP A 68 -30.92 11.88 9.13
C ASP A 68 -29.56 11.18 9.34
N ASN A 69 -29.36 10.68 10.55
CA ASN A 69 -28.06 10.08 10.92
C ASN A 69 -27.81 8.74 10.23
N ASP A 70 -28.86 8.00 9.87
CA ASP A 70 -28.70 6.71 9.17
C ASP A 70 -28.22 6.91 7.73
N ALA A 71 -28.64 8.01 7.09
CA ALA A 71 -28.20 8.42 5.76
C ALA A 71 -26.99 9.38 5.78
N GLU A 72 -26.48 9.71 6.97
CA GLU A 72 -25.41 10.73 7.16
C GLU A 72 -25.75 12.04 6.43
N ALA A 73 -26.97 12.54 6.61
CA ALA A 73 -27.53 13.64 5.84
C ALA A 73 -28.18 14.74 6.69
N VAL A 74 -28.18 15.95 6.12
CA VAL A 74 -29.12 17.03 6.47
C VAL A 74 -30.08 17.16 5.30
N ARG A 75 -31.37 16.87 5.54
CA ARG A 75 -32.45 17.03 4.58
C ARG A 75 -32.99 18.46 4.70
N ILE A 76 -33.06 19.21 3.60
CA ILE A 76 -33.39 20.64 3.61
C ILE A 76 -34.52 20.90 2.62
N THR A 77 -35.55 21.59 3.07
CA THR A 77 -36.66 22.01 2.23
C THR A 77 -36.47 23.46 1.79
N LEU A 78 -36.24 23.69 0.50
CA LEU A 78 -36.06 25.00 -0.10
C LEU A 78 -37.38 25.58 -0.59
N PRO A 79 -37.54 26.92 -0.55
CA PRO A 79 -38.73 27.58 -1.12
C PRO A 79 -38.84 27.41 -2.63
N ASN A 80 -37.73 27.36 -3.36
CA ASN A 80 -37.65 27.29 -4.81
C ASN A 80 -36.42 26.49 -5.27
N GLU A 81 -36.48 25.94 -6.46
CA GLU A 81 -35.34 25.40 -7.21
C GLU A 81 -34.49 26.53 -7.78
N GLY A 82 -33.23 26.21 -8.19
CA GLY A 82 -32.32 27.15 -8.82
C GLY A 82 -31.12 27.50 -7.95
N LYS A 83 -30.49 28.65 -8.24
CA LYS A 83 -29.35 29.08 -7.45
C LYS A 83 -29.76 29.43 -6.02
N VAL A 84 -28.97 29.02 -5.07
CA VAL A 84 -29.20 29.19 -3.63
C VAL A 84 -27.87 29.36 -2.90
N GLU A 85 -27.90 30.22 -1.87
CA GLU A 85 -26.86 30.32 -0.88
C GLU A 85 -27.36 29.68 0.43
N LEU A 86 -26.73 28.56 0.83
CA LEU A 86 -27.04 27.84 2.08
C LEU A 86 -26.01 28.19 3.13
N ARG A 87 -26.44 28.68 4.29
CA ARG A 87 -25.59 28.87 5.46
C ARG A 87 -26.01 27.91 6.55
N ILE A 88 -25.08 27.07 6.99
CA ILE A 88 -25.31 26.01 7.97
C ILE A 88 -24.37 26.20 9.15
N LYS A 89 -24.93 26.40 10.34
CA LYS A 89 -24.18 26.46 11.61
C LYS A 89 -24.22 25.13 12.31
N TYR A 90 -23.11 24.73 12.87
CA TYR A 90 -22.98 23.44 13.51
C TYR A 90 -21.89 23.45 14.59
N HIS A 91 -21.90 22.42 15.42
CA HIS A 91 -20.81 22.12 16.35
C HIS A 91 -20.61 20.60 16.45
N THR A 92 -19.43 20.18 16.89
CA THR A 92 -19.07 18.78 17.12
C THR A 92 -17.93 18.68 18.11
N ASP A 93 -17.59 17.45 18.52
CA ASP A 93 -16.46 17.17 19.38
C ASP A 93 -15.20 16.91 18.54
N LEU A 94 -14.04 17.31 19.07
CA LEU A 94 -12.72 16.94 18.56
C LEU A 94 -12.39 15.55 19.09
N THR A 95 -12.24 14.57 18.21
CA THR A 95 -12.05 13.16 18.55
C THR A 95 -10.68 12.63 18.14
N ASP A 96 -10.22 11.56 18.79
CA ASP A 96 -8.93 10.91 18.53
C ASP A 96 -9.06 9.77 17.50
N THR A 97 -9.93 9.89 16.50
CA THR A 97 -10.24 8.82 15.53
C THR A 97 -9.31 8.76 14.32
N LEU A 98 -8.36 9.69 14.17
CA LEU A 98 -7.48 9.86 12.99
C LEU A 98 -8.24 10.19 11.69
N MET A 99 -9.51 10.54 11.77
CA MET A 99 -10.39 10.92 10.66
C MET A 99 -11.09 12.24 10.96
N GLY A 100 -11.50 12.95 9.92
CA GLY A 100 -12.06 14.30 10.05
C GLY A 100 -10.99 15.29 10.50
N ILE A 101 -11.30 16.13 11.48
CA ILE A 101 -10.34 17.02 12.17
C ILE A 101 -9.93 16.32 13.46
N TYR A 102 -8.65 16.07 13.66
CA TYR A 102 -8.18 15.27 14.78
C TYR A 102 -6.84 15.75 15.36
N PRO A 103 -6.58 15.50 16.65
CA PRO A 103 -5.29 15.74 17.27
C PRO A 103 -4.31 14.62 16.97
N SER A 104 -3.08 14.99 16.63
CA SER A 104 -1.95 14.10 16.42
C SER A 104 -0.90 14.38 17.49
N TYR A 105 -0.50 13.36 18.26
CA TYR A 105 0.28 13.52 19.47
C TYR A 105 1.75 13.13 19.27
N TYR A 106 2.64 13.89 19.90
CA TYR A 106 4.06 13.60 19.96
C TYR A 106 4.64 14.02 21.30
N GLU A 107 5.85 13.58 21.59
CA GLU A 107 6.58 13.96 22.80
C GLU A 107 7.74 14.90 22.44
N LEU A 108 7.90 15.97 23.21
CA LEU A 108 9.02 16.90 23.11
C LEU A 108 9.53 17.25 24.51
N ASN A 109 10.80 16.94 24.80
CA ASN A 109 11.43 17.19 26.10
C ASN A 109 10.64 16.60 27.29
N GLY A 110 10.14 15.37 27.14
CA GLY A 110 9.36 14.65 28.15
C GLY A 110 7.96 15.22 28.36
N LYS A 111 7.42 16.01 27.43
CA LYS A 111 6.08 16.57 27.50
C LYS A 111 5.27 16.17 26.26
N LYS A 112 4.08 15.64 26.51
CA LYS A 112 3.10 15.36 25.44
C LYS A 112 2.67 16.67 24.79
N GLN A 113 2.80 16.76 23.48
CA GLN A 113 2.39 17.85 22.62
C GLN A 113 1.36 17.36 21.61
N GLN A 114 0.69 18.25 20.92
CA GLN A 114 -0.22 17.94 19.85
C GLN A 114 -0.15 18.94 18.71
N ILE A 115 -0.37 18.47 17.51
CA ILE A 115 -0.78 19.27 16.37
C ILE A 115 -2.18 18.82 15.94
N ILE A 116 -2.91 19.67 15.21
CA ILE A 116 -4.16 19.28 14.59
C ILE A 116 -3.90 19.01 13.12
N GLY A 117 -4.43 17.89 12.63
CA GLY A 117 -4.45 17.52 11.22
C GLY A 117 -5.85 17.22 10.74
N THR A 118 -5.98 16.99 9.45
CA THR A 118 -7.23 16.57 8.79
C THR A 118 -7.00 15.34 7.95
N GLN A 119 -8.03 14.46 7.88
CA GLN A 119 -8.10 13.35 6.93
C GLN A 119 -9.55 13.20 6.46
N PHE A 120 -9.80 13.51 5.18
CA PHE A 120 -11.15 13.55 4.64
C PHE A 120 -11.45 12.46 3.61
N GLU A 121 -10.47 11.84 3.00
CA GLU A 121 -10.72 10.66 2.17
C GLU A 121 -11.07 9.45 3.07
N THR A 122 -12.11 8.69 2.76
CA THR A 122 -12.94 8.69 1.55
C THR A 122 -14.13 9.66 1.63
N THR A 123 -14.88 9.63 2.72
CA THR A 123 -16.15 10.38 2.94
C THR A 123 -16.16 11.01 4.33
N PHE A 124 -15.03 11.54 4.78
CA PHE A 124 -14.87 12.10 6.13
C PHE A 124 -14.87 13.63 6.17
N ALA A 125 -14.94 14.31 5.02
CA ALA A 125 -15.17 15.77 5.00
C ALA A 125 -16.48 16.12 5.72
N ARG A 126 -17.51 15.28 5.61
CA ARG A 126 -18.79 15.38 6.30
C ARG A 126 -18.72 15.32 7.83
N GLN A 127 -17.58 14.90 8.40
CA GLN A 127 -17.33 14.95 9.84
C GLN A 127 -16.75 16.30 10.29
N ALA A 128 -16.25 17.10 9.33
CA ALA A 128 -15.66 18.41 9.59
C ALA A 128 -16.61 19.54 9.26
N PHE A 129 -17.37 19.43 8.16
CA PHE A 129 -18.33 20.45 7.73
C PHE A 129 -19.41 19.82 6.84
N PRO A 130 -20.65 20.40 6.84
CA PRO A 130 -21.70 19.94 5.93
C PRO A 130 -21.31 20.19 4.47
N CYS A 131 -21.42 19.18 3.61
CA CYS A 131 -21.03 19.28 2.20
C CYS A 131 -21.73 18.21 1.35
N VAL A 132 -21.65 18.33 0.03
CA VAL A 132 -21.94 17.22 -0.89
C VAL A 132 -20.65 16.43 -1.06
N ASP A 133 -20.50 15.39 -0.24
CA ASP A 133 -19.26 14.64 -0.06
C ASP A 133 -19.14 13.51 -1.09
N GLU A 134 -19.08 13.90 -2.35
CA GLU A 134 -18.99 13.02 -3.51
C GLU A 134 -17.87 13.51 -4.46
N PRO A 135 -17.08 12.61 -5.07
CA PRO A 135 -15.95 12.99 -5.92
C PRO A 135 -16.33 13.89 -7.10
N GLU A 136 -17.53 13.70 -7.65
CA GLU A 136 -18.06 14.49 -8.77
C GLU A 136 -18.48 15.91 -8.35
N ALA A 137 -18.79 16.14 -7.08
CA ALA A 137 -19.28 17.41 -6.57
C ALA A 137 -18.12 18.41 -6.34
N LYS A 138 -17.31 18.65 -7.37
CA LYS A 138 -16.19 19.59 -7.29
C LYS A 138 -16.68 21.04 -7.15
N ALA A 139 -16.03 21.78 -6.25
CA ALA A 139 -16.27 23.18 -5.99
C ALA A 139 -14.97 23.90 -5.63
N THR A 140 -15.01 25.21 -5.48
CA THR A 140 -13.93 25.99 -4.85
C THR A 140 -14.20 26.14 -3.36
N PHE A 141 -13.13 26.31 -2.56
CA PHE A 141 -13.21 26.43 -1.10
C PHE A 141 -12.42 27.63 -0.61
N SER A 142 -13.05 28.47 0.22
CA SER A 142 -12.41 29.51 1.01
C SER A 142 -12.41 29.07 2.46
N LEU A 143 -11.24 28.83 3.03
CA LEU A 143 -11.10 28.40 4.43
C LEU A 143 -10.85 29.59 5.34
N ALA A 144 -11.54 29.63 6.47
CA ALA A 144 -11.33 30.57 7.57
C ALA A 144 -11.20 29.75 8.86
N ILE A 145 -10.00 29.64 9.37
CA ILE A 145 -9.68 28.77 10.51
C ILE A 145 -9.30 29.60 11.73
N LYS A 146 -9.99 29.34 12.83
CA LYS A 146 -9.67 29.88 14.15
C LYS A 146 -9.32 28.74 15.08
N PHE A 147 -8.39 28.97 15.98
CA PHE A 147 -8.00 27.99 17.00
C PHE A 147 -7.42 28.69 18.23
N ASP A 148 -7.25 27.95 19.31
CA ASP A 148 -6.61 28.40 20.57
C ASP A 148 -5.10 28.53 20.38
N GLU A 149 -4.68 29.40 19.46
CA GLU A 149 -3.31 29.60 19.00
C GLU A 149 -2.34 29.93 20.13
N LYS A 150 -1.18 29.25 20.09
CA LYS A 150 -0.06 29.49 21.00
C LYS A 150 1.08 30.17 20.23
N PRO A 151 1.91 30.98 20.92
CA PRO A 151 3.04 31.65 20.29
C PRO A 151 3.96 30.67 19.54
N GLY A 152 4.25 30.97 18.27
CA GLY A 152 5.16 30.18 17.43
C GLY A 152 4.52 29.02 16.68
N GLU A 153 3.22 28.83 16.82
CA GLU A 153 2.48 27.83 16.01
C GLU A 153 2.33 28.29 14.57
N THR A 154 2.26 27.34 13.67
CA THR A 154 2.07 27.52 12.23
C THR A 154 0.76 26.90 11.81
N ILE A 155 0.05 27.52 10.89
CA ILE A 155 -1.12 26.93 10.22
C ILE A 155 -0.84 26.74 8.73
N LEU A 156 -1.22 25.59 8.19
CA LEU A 156 -1.10 25.20 6.80
C LEU A 156 -2.47 24.84 6.26
N ALA A 157 -2.70 25.11 4.99
CA ALA A 157 -3.90 24.70 4.26
C ALA A 157 -3.57 24.40 2.78
N ASN A 158 -4.58 24.00 2.01
CA ASN A 158 -4.44 23.76 0.56
C ASN A 158 -3.85 24.96 -0.19
N MET A 159 -4.23 26.18 0.22
CA MET A 159 -3.81 27.41 -0.42
C MET A 159 -3.04 28.31 0.57
N PRO A 160 -2.29 29.32 0.09
CA PRO A 160 -1.62 30.28 0.95
C PRO A 160 -2.60 31.02 1.86
N GLU A 161 -2.12 31.41 3.04
CA GLU A 161 -2.83 32.36 3.89
C GLU A 161 -2.87 33.73 3.19
N ASP A 162 -4.07 34.30 3.05
CA ASP A 162 -4.28 35.63 2.51
C ASP A 162 -4.04 36.68 3.59
N HIS A 163 -4.71 36.57 4.74
CA HIS A 163 -4.54 37.44 5.89
C HIS A 163 -5.06 36.81 7.19
N GLU A 164 -4.67 37.37 8.32
CA GLU A 164 -5.23 37.08 9.64
C GLU A 164 -6.00 38.32 10.14
N ALA A 165 -7.19 38.11 10.69
CA ALA A 165 -8.00 39.13 11.29
C ALA A 165 -8.79 38.60 12.51
N GLY A 166 -8.55 39.18 13.69
CA GLY A 166 -9.27 38.80 14.90
C GLY A 166 -9.03 37.38 15.38
N GLY A 167 -7.85 36.85 15.11
CA GLY A 167 -7.48 35.47 15.43
C GLY A 167 -8.08 34.43 14.47
N ILE A 168 -8.57 34.86 13.32
CA ILE A 168 -9.05 34.00 12.24
C ILE A 168 -8.07 34.10 11.10
N HIS A 169 -7.56 32.95 10.64
CA HIS A 169 -6.69 32.81 9.48
C HIS A 169 -7.52 32.56 8.24
N TYR A 170 -7.46 33.47 7.27
CA TYR A 170 -8.17 33.40 5.99
C TYR A 170 -7.22 32.96 4.89
N PHE A 171 -7.64 31.94 4.11
CA PHE A 171 -6.84 31.42 3.01
C PHE A 171 -7.40 31.81 1.66
N GLU A 172 -6.51 31.95 0.67
CA GLU A 172 -6.92 32.18 -0.71
C GLU A 172 -7.89 31.08 -1.15
N PRO A 173 -8.88 31.40 -2.02
CA PRO A 173 -9.79 30.38 -2.55
C PRO A 173 -9.03 29.30 -3.31
N THR A 174 -9.45 28.04 -3.15
CA THR A 174 -8.86 26.92 -3.90
C THR A 174 -9.25 26.98 -5.37
N VAL A 175 -8.54 26.21 -6.18
CA VAL A 175 -9.06 25.78 -7.48
C VAL A 175 -10.25 24.83 -7.29
N LYS A 176 -10.99 24.54 -8.35
CA LYS A 176 -12.12 23.60 -8.30
C LYS A 176 -11.61 22.18 -8.03
N MET A 177 -12.04 21.59 -6.90
CA MET A 177 -11.60 20.29 -6.42
C MET A 177 -12.68 19.56 -5.63
N SER A 178 -12.46 18.27 -5.36
CA SER A 178 -13.36 17.43 -4.55
C SER A 178 -13.21 17.70 -3.05
N THR A 179 -14.27 17.46 -2.28
CA THR A 179 -14.30 17.69 -0.82
C THR A 179 -13.23 16.89 -0.06
N TYR A 180 -12.95 15.66 -0.48
CA TYR A 180 -12.01 14.79 0.21
C TYR A 180 -10.56 15.29 0.18
N LEU A 181 -10.24 16.23 -0.71
CA LEU A 181 -8.92 16.84 -0.85
C LEU A 181 -8.71 18.10 0.01
N VAL A 182 -9.76 18.62 0.66
CA VAL A 182 -9.65 19.77 1.57
C VAL A 182 -8.81 19.38 2.77
N ALA A 183 -7.86 20.23 3.13
CA ALA A 183 -6.98 19.96 4.26
C ALA A 183 -6.49 21.23 4.92
N PHE A 184 -6.28 21.15 6.23
CA PHE A 184 -5.52 22.10 7.02
C PHE A 184 -4.84 21.40 8.20
N ALA A 185 -3.79 22.01 8.71
CA ALA A 185 -3.09 21.55 9.90
C ALA A 185 -2.47 22.72 10.64
N PHE A 186 -2.40 22.62 11.97
CA PHE A 186 -1.73 23.65 12.76
C PHE A 186 -1.08 23.09 14.02
N GLY A 187 -0.03 23.76 14.45
CA GLY A 187 0.74 23.41 15.63
C GLY A 187 2.15 23.95 15.58
N ASP A 188 2.99 23.51 16.51
CA ASP A 188 4.38 23.93 16.60
C ASP A 188 5.25 23.12 15.65
N LEU A 189 5.46 23.67 14.42
CA LEU A 189 6.13 23.03 13.33
C LEU A 189 7.47 23.71 13.00
N GLN A 190 8.40 22.92 12.49
CA GLN A 190 9.58 23.37 11.76
C GLN A 190 9.42 23.09 10.27
N SER A 191 10.19 23.77 9.43
CA SER A 191 10.10 23.59 7.99
C SER A 191 11.42 23.83 7.26
N LYS A 192 11.51 23.21 6.07
CA LYS A 192 12.50 23.59 5.04
C LYS A 192 11.77 23.86 3.73
N LEU A 193 12.21 24.89 3.01
CA LEU A 193 11.55 25.39 1.81
C LEU A 193 12.53 25.44 0.63
N THR A 194 12.00 25.22 -0.57
CA THR A 194 12.67 25.43 -1.85
C THR A 194 11.65 25.90 -2.89
N THR A 195 12.08 26.15 -4.11
CA THR A 195 11.21 26.54 -5.22
C THR A 195 11.62 25.76 -6.47
N THR A 196 10.64 25.26 -7.22
CA THR A 196 10.87 24.63 -8.51
C THR A 196 11.29 25.66 -9.57
N ASP A 197 11.82 25.19 -10.68
CA ASP A 197 12.17 26.06 -11.81
C ASP A 197 10.94 26.77 -12.42
N SER A 198 9.75 26.16 -12.30
CA SER A 198 8.46 26.75 -12.71
C SER A 198 7.89 27.76 -11.70
N GLY A 199 8.49 27.90 -10.52
CA GLY A 199 8.09 28.86 -9.49
C GLY A 199 7.16 28.29 -8.40
N VAL A 200 6.91 26.98 -8.36
CA VAL A 200 6.13 26.35 -7.29
C VAL A 200 6.97 26.32 -6.01
N LYS A 201 6.41 26.84 -4.92
CA LYS A 201 7.04 26.73 -3.59
C LYS A 201 6.87 25.32 -3.06
N VAL A 202 7.94 24.68 -2.66
CA VAL A 202 7.93 23.34 -2.05
C VAL A 202 8.41 23.43 -0.62
N GLY A 203 7.68 22.86 0.30
CA GLY A 203 8.06 22.84 1.73
C GLY A 203 7.87 21.47 2.36
N VAL A 204 8.76 21.12 3.28
CA VAL A 204 8.62 19.96 4.16
C VAL A 204 8.46 20.47 5.58
N PHE A 205 7.43 19.97 6.26
CA PHE A 205 7.03 20.39 7.60
C PHE A 205 7.02 19.19 8.54
N ALA A 206 7.51 19.37 9.75
CA ALA A 206 7.52 18.35 10.80
C ALA A 206 7.43 18.98 12.19
N THR A 207 7.15 18.18 13.21
CA THR A 207 7.24 18.65 14.59
C THR A 207 8.70 18.95 14.96
N LYS A 208 8.92 19.75 15.97
CA LYS A 208 10.26 20.09 16.51
C LYS A 208 10.92 18.95 17.29
N ALA A 209 10.27 17.79 17.42
CA ALA A 209 10.87 16.58 17.94
C ALA A 209 11.93 15.99 17.00
N HIS A 210 11.83 16.28 15.71
CA HIS A 210 12.77 15.84 14.66
C HIS A 210 13.92 16.82 14.47
N LYS A 211 15.05 16.31 13.92
CA LYS A 211 16.18 17.15 13.52
C LYS A 211 15.88 17.79 12.16
N ALA A 212 16.41 18.99 11.94
CA ALA A 212 16.17 19.74 10.72
C ALA A 212 16.71 19.06 9.45
N ASP A 213 17.80 18.29 9.55
CA ASP A 213 18.39 17.55 8.42
C ASP A 213 17.59 16.32 8.00
N GLU A 214 16.68 15.83 8.84
CA GLU A 214 15.75 14.74 8.48
C GLU A 214 14.73 15.16 7.40
N LEU A 215 14.58 16.47 7.15
CA LEU A 215 13.66 17.02 6.15
C LEU A 215 14.29 17.15 4.74
N ASP A 216 15.62 17.04 4.63
CA ASP A 216 16.35 17.38 3.41
C ASP A 216 16.05 16.43 2.25
N PHE A 217 15.99 15.14 2.51
CA PHE A 217 15.73 14.13 1.50
C PHE A 217 14.36 14.32 0.84
N ALA A 218 13.33 14.49 1.66
CA ALA A 218 11.97 14.72 1.18
C ALA A 218 11.84 16.00 0.37
N LEU A 219 12.54 17.07 0.79
CA LEU A 219 12.54 18.33 0.08
C LEU A 219 13.15 18.22 -1.33
N ASP A 220 14.28 17.53 -1.46
CA ASP A 220 14.94 17.28 -2.75
C ASP A 220 14.06 16.42 -3.66
N ILE A 221 13.54 15.29 -3.16
CA ILE A 221 12.67 14.40 -3.95
C ILE A 221 11.40 15.13 -4.39
N ALA A 222 10.71 15.86 -3.51
CA ALA A 222 9.47 16.55 -3.84
C ALA A 222 9.67 17.62 -4.94
N LYS A 223 10.73 18.44 -4.84
CA LYS A 223 11.07 19.42 -5.86
C LYS A 223 11.28 18.76 -7.22
N ARG A 224 12.17 17.78 -7.26
CA ARG A 224 12.55 17.08 -8.50
C ARG A 224 11.38 16.32 -9.12
N ALA A 225 10.52 15.75 -8.29
CA ALA A 225 9.34 15.02 -8.75
C ALA A 225 8.31 15.95 -9.41
N ILE A 226 8.03 17.12 -8.83
CA ILE A 226 7.13 18.10 -9.44
C ILE A 226 7.66 18.54 -10.81
N GLU A 227 8.96 18.88 -10.91
CA GLU A 227 9.60 19.25 -12.17
C GLU A 227 9.52 18.12 -13.21
N PHE A 228 9.74 16.87 -12.78
CA PHE A 228 9.58 15.69 -13.63
C PHE A 228 8.15 15.54 -14.15
N TYR A 229 7.15 15.63 -13.29
CA TYR A 229 5.74 15.44 -13.68
C TYR A 229 5.25 16.56 -14.60
N GLU A 230 5.62 17.81 -14.36
CA GLU A 230 5.31 18.93 -15.25
C GLU A 230 5.84 18.68 -16.67
N ASP A 231 7.09 18.17 -16.79
CA ASP A 231 7.66 17.80 -18.09
C ASP A 231 7.01 16.54 -18.68
N PHE A 232 6.84 15.49 -17.87
CA PHE A 232 6.30 14.22 -18.36
C PHE A 232 4.88 14.38 -18.88
N TYR A 233 4.01 15.08 -18.14
CA TYR A 233 2.61 15.30 -18.51
C TYR A 233 2.40 16.49 -19.44
N GLN A 234 3.41 17.33 -19.65
CA GLN A 234 3.30 18.60 -20.37
C GLN A 234 2.12 19.44 -19.84
N THR A 235 1.91 19.41 -18.54
CA THR A 235 0.82 20.07 -17.84
C THR A 235 1.37 20.65 -16.54
N PRO A 236 1.36 22.00 -16.36
CA PRO A 236 1.94 22.62 -15.18
C PRO A 236 1.18 22.26 -13.90
N TYR A 237 1.88 22.22 -12.80
CA TYR A 237 1.30 22.14 -11.46
C TYR A 237 0.46 23.41 -11.19
N PRO A 238 -0.83 23.29 -10.83
CA PRO A 238 -1.70 24.48 -10.90
C PRO A 238 -1.74 25.32 -9.64
N LEU A 239 -1.15 24.87 -8.53
CA LEU A 239 -1.18 25.58 -7.25
C LEU A 239 0.12 26.37 -7.02
N PRO A 240 0.12 27.43 -6.18
CA PRO A 240 1.31 28.21 -5.89
C PRO A 240 2.33 27.49 -5.02
N HIS A 241 1.91 26.44 -4.28
CA HIS A 241 2.77 25.67 -3.42
C HIS A 241 2.38 24.18 -3.37
N SER A 242 3.31 23.38 -2.89
CA SER A 242 3.12 21.99 -2.49
C SER A 242 3.80 21.77 -1.15
N TRP A 243 3.01 21.64 -0.09
CA TRP A 243 3.48 21.35 1.26
C TRP A 243 3.45 19.86 1.54
N GLN A 244 4.53 19.35 2.15
CA GLN A 244 4.70 17.95 2.56
C GLN A 244 4.75 17.95 4.09
N LEU A 245 3.71 17.45 4.76
CA LEU A 245 3.60 17.51 6.21
C LEU A 245 3.71 16.09 6.82
N ALA A 246 4.71 15.89 7.68
CA ALA A 246 4.81 14.69 8.51
C ALA A 246 3.90 14.79 9.74
N LEU A 247 2.99 13.84 9.89
CA LEU A 247 2.09 13.74 11.04
C LEU A 247 2.55 12.63 12.00
N PRO A 248 2.64 12.89 13.30
CA PRO A 248 2.97 11.89 14.32
C PRO A 248 1.96 10.74 14.38
N ASP A 249 0.67 11.06 14.22
CA ASP A 249 -0.43 10.09 14.14
C ASP A 249 -1.16 10.27 12.81
N PHE A 250 -1.18 9.21 12.00
CA PHE A 250 -1.84 9.19 10.70
C PHE A 250 -2.22 7.75 10.33
N SER A 251 -3.47 7.49 9.97
CA SER A 251 -3.95 6.12 9.75
C SER A 251 -3.43 5.52 8.44
N ALA A 252 -3.53 6.24 7.34
CA ALA A 252 -2.97 5.84 6.05
C ALA A 252 -1.44 5.98 6.00
N GLY A 253 -0.81 5.61 4.90
CA GLY A 253 0.62 5.87 4.68
C GLY A 253 0.88 7.35 4.38
N ALA A 254 0.12 7.88 3.42
CA ALA A 254 0.11 9.28 3.03
C ALA A 254 -1.26 9.64 2.42
N MET A 255 -1.46 10.91 2.09
CA MET A 255 -2.70 11.44 1.51
C MET A 255 -2.41 12.66 0.62
N GLU A 256 -2.93 12.64 -0.57
CA GLU A 256 -2.69 13.59 -1.65
C GLU A 256 -3.39 14.94 -1.52
N ASN A 257 -3.89 15.36 -0.37
CA ASN A 257 -4.61 16.64 -0.22
C ASN A 257 -3.95 17.76 -1.04
N TRP A 258 -4.68 18.34 -1.98
CA TRP A 258 -4.07 19.21 -2.99
C TRP A 258 -3.39 20.44 -2.38
N GLY A 259 -2.08 20.52 -2.54
CA GLY A 259 -1.24 21.59 -1.99
C GLY A 259 -0.76 21.36 -0.54
N LEU A 260 -1.35 20.42 0.21
CA LEU A 260 -0.95 20.04 1.57
C LEU A 260 -0.99 18.52 1.73
N ILE A 261 0.00 17.84 1.20
CA ILE A 261 0.13 16.39 1.30
C ILE A 261 0.55 16.01 2.72
N THR A 262 -0.13 15.04 3.29
CA THR A 262 0.14 14.53 4.64
C THR A 262 0.73 13.13 4.58
N TYR A 263 1.64 12.83 5.51
CA TYR A 263 2.40 11.58 5.56
C TYR A 263 2.52 11.07 6.98
N ARG A 264 2.59 9.76 7.16
CA ARG A 264 3.26 9.23 8.35
C ARG A 264 4.71 9.72 8.37
N GLU A 265 5.24 10.02 9.54
CA GLU A 265 6.65 10.42 9.70
C GLU A 265 7.62 9.42 9.03
N ALA A 266 7.32 8.11 9.11
CA ALA A 266 8.10 7.04 8.51
C ALA A 266 8.22 7.09 6.98
N TYR A 267 7.31 7.78 6.30
CA TYR A 267 7.28 7.88 4.84
C TYR A 267 7.70 9.25 4.31
N LEU A 268 8.18 10.13 5.17
CA LEU A 268 8.67 11.45 4.78
C LEU A 268 10.05 11.76 5.37
N LEU A 269 10.28 11.43 6.64
CA LEU A 269 11.47 11.82 7.39
C LEU A 269 12.46 10.67 7.47
N LEU A 270 13.75 10.96 7.31
CA LEU A 270 14.81 9.97 7.47
C LEU A 270 16.10 10.61 8.00
N ASP A 271 16.84 9.83 8.78
CA ASP A 271 18.19 10.21 9.18
C ASP A 271 19.14 10.17 7.96
N PRO A 272 19.73 11.30 7.54
CA PRO A 272 20.61 11.31 6.36
C PRO A 272 21.87 10.46 6.52
N ASN A 273 22.26 10.13 7.75
CA ASN A 273 23.51 9.43 8.05
C ASN A 273 23.34 7.93 8.30
N ASN A 274 22.14 7.48 8.71
CA ASN A 274 21.92 6.08 9.08
C ASN A 274 20.52 5.60 8.66
N THR A 275 20.25 5.65 7.35
CA THR A 275 19.03 5.09 6.73
C THR A 275 19.42 4.11 5.64
N PRO A 276 18.90 2.87 5.63
CA PRO A 276 19.22 1.89 4.61
C PRO A 276 18.58 2.27 3.26
N LEU A 277 19.10 1.68 2.18
CA LEU A 277 18.69 2.00 0.81
C LEU A 277 17.21 1.69 0.56
N ASP A 278 16.71 0.55 1.02
CA ASP A 278 15.30 0.16 0.89
C ASP A 278 14.33 1.17 1.51
N THR A 279 14.70 1.75 2.65
CA THR A 279 13.91 2.82 3.28
C THR A 279 13.95 4.11 2.46
N LYS A 280 15.10 4.47 1.87
CA LYS A 280 15.19 5.63 0.96
C LYS A 280 14.33 5.42 -0.29
N GLU A 281 14.36 4.24 -0.87
CA GLU A 281 13.51 3.86 -2.01
C GLU A 281 12.02 3.97 -1.64
N LEU A 282 11.63 3.44 -0.48
CA LEU A 282 10.26 3.52 0.01
C LEU A 282 9.79 4.97 0.21
N VAL A 283 10.57 5.79 0.89
CA VAL A 283 10.23 7.21 1.12
C VAL A 283 10.12 7.96 -0.21
N ALA A 284 11.04 7.73 -1.15
CA ALA A 284 10.99 8.37 -2.46
C ALA A 284 9.75 7.93 -3.26
N THR A 285 9.41 6.64 -3.27
CA THR A 285 8.23 6.13 -3.97
C THR A 285 6.93 6.68 -3.37
N VAL A 286 6.80 6.75 -2.04
CA VAL A 286 5.62 7.34 -1.39
C VAL A 286 5.48 8.84 -1.74
N ILE A 287 6.56 9.63 -1.65
CA ILE A 287 6.51 11.05 -2.00
C ILE A 287 6.10 11.25 -3.46
N THR A 288 6.67 10.48 -4.38
CA THR A 288 6.36 10.60 -5.80
C THR A 288 4.98 10.05 -6.16
N HIS A 289 4.46 9.08 -5.40
CA HIS A 289 3.08 8.61 -5.47
C HIS A 289 2.10 9.76 -5.17
N GLU A 290 2.25 10.39 -4.02
CA GLU A 290 1.38 11.50 -3.61
C GLU A 290 1.46 12.69 -4.58
N LEU A 291 2.64 12.96 -5.12
CA LEU A 291 2.82 14.02 -6.10
C LEU A 291 2.23 13.66 -7.47
N ALA A 292 2.21 12.39 -7.86
CA ALA A 292 1.51 11.93 -9.07
C ALA A 292 -0.01 12.19 -8.98
N HIS A 293 -0.58 11.99 -7.79
CA HIS A 293 -1.98 12.28 -7.52
C HIS A 293 -2.38 13.73 -7.77
N GLN A 294 -1.45 14.68 -7.68
CA GLN A 294 -1.75 16.10 -7.93
C GLN A 294 -2.30 16.32 -9.35
N TRP A 295 -2.08 15.38 -10.27
CA TRP A 295 -2.68 15.31 -11.61
C TRP A 295 -3.74 14.20 -11.69
N PHE A 296 -3.42 12.98 -11.25
CA PHE A 296 -4.32 11.82 -11.23
C PHE A 296 -5.03 11.69 -9.89
N GLY A 297 -6.18 12.29 -9.75
CA GLY A 297 -6.97 12.35 -8.53
C GLY A 297 -7.39 13.78 -8.21
N ASP A 298 -6.48 14.74 -8.32
CA ASP A 298 -6.70 16.13 -7.94
C ASP A 298 -7.11 16.98 -9.16
N LEU A 299 -6.24 17.14 -10.14
CA LEU A 299 -6.55 17.91 -11.36
C LEU A 299 -7.69 17.26 -12.14
N VAL A 300 -7.63 15.97 -12.33
CA VAL A 300 -8.69 15.14 -12.90
C VAL A 300 -9.04 14.04 -11.91
N THR A 301 -10.28 14.02 -11.45
CA THR A 301 -10.77 13.06 -10.42
C THR A 301 -11.71 12.06 -11.08
N MET A 302 -11.73 10.82 -10.59
CA MET A 302 -12.75 9.85 -10.99
C MET A 302 -14.15 10.45 -10.75
N LYS A 303 -15.10 10.06 -11.59
CA LYS A 303 -16.49 10.50 -11.49
C LYS A 303 -17.21 9.88 -10.28
N TRP A 304 -16.90 8.60 -10.01
CA TRP A 304 -17.37 7.84 -8.86
C TRP A 304 -16.29 6.85 -8.39
N TRP A 305 -16.46 6.30 -7.22
CA TRP A 305 -15.51 5.39 -6.57
C TRP A 305 -15.26 4.08 -7.31
N ASP A 306 -16.12 3.68 -8.24
CA ASP A 306 -15.90 2.52 -9.11
C ASP A 306 -14.68 2.66 -10.03
N ASP A 307 -14.27 3.88 -10.33
CA ASP A 307 -13.05 4.21 -11.08
C ASP A 307 -11.90 4.71 -10.18
N LEU A 308 -11.84 4.32 -8.89
CA LEU A 308 -10.75 4.68 -7.97
C LEU A 308 -9.36 4.36 -8.54
N TRP A 309 -9.25 3.34 -9.38
CA TRP A 309 -8.02 2.97 -10.07
C TRP A 309 -7.44 4.10 -10.94
N LEU A 310 -8.25 5.03 -11.44
CA LEU A 310 -7.78 6.23 -12.17
C LEU A 310 -6.88 7.12 -11.30
N ASN A 311 -7.09 7.12 -9.99
CA ASN A 311 -6.24 7.79 -9.04
C ASN A 311 -5.07 6.86 -8.63
N GLU A 312 -5.38 5.78 -7.96
CA GLU A 312 -4.42 4.95 -7.23
C GLU A 312 -3.50 4.13 -8.14
N SER A 313 -4.05 3.47 -9.16
CA SER A 313 -3.24 2.67 -10.07
C SER A 313 -2.25 3.52 -10.85
N PHE A 314 -2.67 4.72 -11.26
CA PHE A 314 -1.78 5.67 -11.93
C PHE A 314 -0.68 6.17 -11.01
N ALA A 315 -1.02 6.62 -9.81
CA ALA A 315 -0.03 7.06 -8.84
C ALA A 315 0.98 5.95 -8.54
N ASN A 316 0.51 4.72 -8.38
CA ASN A 316 1.36 3.57 -8.10
C ASN A 316 2.29 3.21 -9.29
N MET A 317 1.87 3.33 -10.53
CA MET A 317 2.78 3.19 -11.68
C MET A 317 3.75 4.37 -11.76
N MET A 318 3.26 5.58 -11.60
CA MET A 318 4.05 6.79 -11.82
C MET A 318 5.11 7.02 -10.75
N GLU A 319 4.94 6.48 -9.53
CA GLU A 319 6.01 6.50 -8.53
C GLU A 319 7.27 5.80 -9.06
N TYR A 320 7.14 4.65 -9.71
CA TYR A 320 8.28 3.94 -10.32
C TYR A 320 8.82 4.67 -11.54
N VAL A 321 7.96 5.19 -12.41
CA VAL A 321 8.38 5.96 -13.59
C VAL A 321 9.19 7.18 -13.19
N SER A 322 8.76 7.90 -12.16
CA SER A 322 9.45 9.11 -11.70
C SER A 322 10.74 8.80 -10.96
N VAL A 323 10.75 7.86 -10.01
CA VAL A 323 11.96 7.52 -9.26
C VAL A 323 13.03 6.91 -10.16
N ASP A 324 12.65 6.11 -11.16
CA ASP A 324 13.58 5.62 -12.20
C ASP A 324 14.27 6.78 -12.95
N ALA A 325 13.52 7.83 -13.25
CA ALA A 325 14.08 9.02 -13.90
C ALA A 325 14.94 9.88 -12.94
N LEU A 326 14.56 9.97 -11.66
CA LEU A 326 15.24 10.79 -10.66
C LEU A 326 16.51 10.11 -10.13
N ASN A 327 16.47 8.81 -9.91
CA ASN A 327 17.54 8.00 -9.32
C ASN A 327 17.70 6.67 -10.08
N PRO A 328 18.14 6.71 -11.36
CA PRO A 328 18.21 5.53 -12.23
C PRO A 328 19.13 4.42 -11.69
N GLU A 329 20.12 4.79 -10.87
CA GLU A 329 21.04 3.86 -10.22
C GLU A 329 20.36 2.94 -9.17
N TRP A 330 19.16 3.27 -8.72
CA TRP A 330 18.40 2.44 -7.78
C TRP A 330 17.70 1.26 -8.44
N ASN A 331 17.49 1.33 -9.76
CA ASN A 331 16.84 0.25 -10.51
C ASN A 331 15.45 -0.13 -9.96
N VAL A 332 14.63 0.88 -9.69
CA VAL A 332 13.35 0.70 -8.96
C VAL A 332 12.32 -0.19 -9.66
N TRP A 333 12.53 -0.49 -10.94
CA TRP A 333 11.69 -1.48 -11.62
C TRP A 333 11.93 -2.90 -11.07
N GLU A 334 13.09 -3.19 -10.48
CA GLU A 334 13.28 -4.41 -9.69
C GLU A 334 12.46 -4.38 -8.40
N LEU A 335 12.37 -3.23 -7.73
CA LEU A 335 11.49 -3.05 -6.57
C LEU A 335 10.02 -3.32 -6.94
N PHE A 336 9.53 -2.81 -8.08
CA PHE A 336 8.20 -3.15 -8.59
C PHE A 336 8.00 -4.65 -8.76
N GLN A 337 9.00 -5.35 -9.30
CA GLN A 337 8.99 -6.82 -9.43
C GLN A 337 8.99 -7.54 -8.07
N MET A 338 9.58 -6.94 -7.04
CA MET A 338 9.70 -7.55 -5.72
C MET A 338 8.48 -7.29 -4.82
N SER A 339 7.77 -6.17 -5.01
CA SER A 339 6.64 -5.75 -4.17
C SER A 339 5.30 -5.90 -4.86
N ASP A 340 5.02 -5.09 -5.87
CA ASP A 340 3.69 -5.02 -6.50
C ASP A 340 3.33 -6.27 -7.29
N VAL A 341 4.27 -6.79 -8.06
CA VAL A 341 4.01 -7.98 -8.89
C VAL A 341 3.59 -9.19 -8.06
N PRO A 342 4.31 -9.61 -7.00
CA PRO A 342 3.87 -10.72 -6.16
C PRO A 342 2.62 -10.40 -5.34
N ALA A 343 2.44 -9.18 -4.86
CA ALA A 343 1.22 -8.78 -4.16
C ALA A 343 -0.01 -8.97 -5.05
N ALA A 344 0.04 -8.46 -6.27
CA ALA A 344 -1.03 -8.60 -7.25
C ALA A 344 -1.29 -10.07 -7.61
N LEU A 345 -0.26 -10.84 -7.97
CA LEU A 345 -0.43 -12.23 -8.41
C LEU A 345 -0.96 -13.16 -7.30
N ASN A 346 -0.51 -12.98 -6.05
CA ASN A 346 -0.98 -13.81 -4.94
C ASN A 346 -2.45 -13.49 -4.61
N ARG A 347 -2.80 -12.22 -4.47
CA ARG A 347 -4.16 -11.80 -4.09
C ARG A 347 -5.17 -12.14 -5.18
N ASP A 348 -4.83 -11.83 -6.42
CA ASP A 348 -5.71 -12.00 -7.59
C ASP A 348 -5.90 -13.47 -8.00
N ALA A 349 -5.12 -14.42 -7.44
CA ALA A 349 -5.31 -15.84 -7.60
C ALA A 349 -6.39 -16.44 -6.68
N THR A 350 -6.91 -15.68 -5.72
CA THR A 350 -7.92 -16.17 -4.77
C THR A 350 -9.32 -16.02 -5.35
N ASP A 351 -10.10 -17.10 -5.38
CA ASP A 351 -11.50 -17.04 -5.83
C ASP A 351 -12.34 -16.15 -4.89
N GLY A 352 -13.06 -15.18 -5.48
CA GLY A 352 -13.82 -14.17 -4.74
C GLY A 352 -13.15 -12.81 -4.65
N VAL A 353 -11.90 -12.66 -5.14
CA VAL A 353 -11.22 -11.37 -5.24
C VAL A 353 -12.04 -10.38 -6.09
N GLN A 354 -11.91 -9.09 -5.78
CA GLN A 354 -12.54 -8.04 -6.59
C GLN A 354 -11.81 -7.83 -7.92
N SER A 355 -12.51 -7.31 -8.92
CA SER A 355 -11.89 -6.70 -10.10
C SER A 355 -11.28 -5.33 -9.75
N VAL A 356 -10.45 -4.80 -10.64
CA VAL A 356 -9.90 -3.43 -10.46
C VAL A 356 -11.01 -2.40 -10.58
N HIS A 357 -11.86 -2.53 -11.61
CA HIS A 357 -13.08 -1.75 -11.76
C HIS A 357 -14.24 -2.53 -11.13
N VAL A 358 -14.80 -2.01 -10.05
CA VAL A 358 -15.85 -2.68 -9.27
C VAL A 358 -16.99 -1.71 -8.99
N ALA A 359 -18.22 -2.12 -9.30
CA ALA A 359 -19.40 -1.29 -9.02
C ALA A 359 -19.58 -1.09 -7.51
N VAL A 360 -19.71 0.16 -7.09
CA VAL A 360 -19.98 0.55 -5.69
C VAL A 360 -21.45 0.87 -5.55
N ASN A 361 -22.17 0.00 -4.83
CA ASN A 361 -23.62 0.12 -4.62
C ASN A 361 -23.99 0.42 -3.16
N ASN A 362 -23.02 0.36 -2.25
CA ASN A 362 -23.19 0.68 -0.83
C ASN A 362 -22.02 1.57 -0.38
N PRO A 363 -22.26 2.74 0.24
CA PRO A 363 -21.20 3.61 0.75
C PRO A 363 -20.25 2.91 1.73
N ALA A 364 -20.73 1.95 2.51
CA ALA A 364 -19.88 1.16 3.43
C ALA A 364 -18.86 0.24 2.70
N GLU A 365 -18.95 0.11 1.38
CA GLU A 365 -18.01 -0.68 0.57
C GLU A 365 -16.86 0.17 0.03
N ILE A 366 -16.93 1.51 0.14
CA ILE A 366 -15.92 2.40 -0.47
C ILE A 366 -14.54 2.13 0.13
N ASP A 367 -14.41 2.10 1.45
CA ASP A 367 -13.13 1.87 2.11
C ASP A 367 -12.53 0.49 1.77
N SER A 368 -13.36 -0.52 1.50
CA SER A 368 -12.92 -1.85 1.08
C SER A 368 -12.36 -1.92 -0.35
N LEU A 369 -12.48 -0.84 -1.14
CA LEU A 369 -11.88 -0.76 -2.47
C LEU A 369 -10.36 -0.54 -2.41
N PHE A 370 -9.85 0.02 -1.32
CA PHE A 370 -8.43 0.30 -1.12
C PHE A 370 -7.63 -0.96 -0.80
N ASP A 371 -7.85 -2.02 -1.58
CA ASP A 371 -7.04 -3.24 -1.54
C ASP A 371 -5.69 -2.97 -2.22
N GLY A 372 -4.63 -2.88 -1.41
CA GLY A 372 -3.28 -2.59 -1.88
C GLY A 372 -2.78 -3.54 -2.98
N ALA A 373 -3.23 -4.78 -2.99
CA ALA A 373 -2.86 -5.75 -4.02
C ALA A 373 -3.65 -5.59 -5.32
N ILE A 374 -4.86 -5.02 -5.30
CA ILE A 374 -5.73 -4.94 -6.48
C ILE A 374 -5.76 -3.54 -7.06
N VAL A 375 -6.31 -2.54 -6.37
CA VAL A 375 -6.44 -1.19 -6.94
C VAL A 375 -5.08 -0.49 -7.09
N TYR A 376 -4.11 -0.81 -6.22
CA TYR A 376 -2.74 -0.32 -6.34
C TYR A 376 -1.89 -1.23 -7.24
N ALA A 377 -1.49 -2.40 -6.76
CA ALA A 377 -0.50 -3.25 -7.41
C ALA A 377 -0.98 -3.86 -8.74
N LYS A 378 -2.14 -4.52 -8.77
CA LYS A 378 -2.68 -5.05 -10.04
C LYS A 378 -3.00 -3.93 -11.01
N GLY A 379 -3.63 -2.86 -10.54
CA GLY A 379 -3.94 -1.70 -11.38
C GLY A 379 -2.69 -1.06 -11.99
N ALA A 380 -1.63 -0.85 -11.21
CA ALA A 380 -0.34 -0.38 -11.71
C ALA A 380 0.26 -1.34 -12.73
N ARG A 381 0.20 -2.67 -12.47
CA ARG A 381 0.67 -3.69 -13.40
C ARG A 381 -0.07 -3.66 -14.73
N MET A 382 -1.39 -3.36 -14.71
CA MET A 382 -2.17 -3.13 -15.94
C MET A 382 -1.65 -1.93 -16.71
N LEU A 383 -1.35 -0.84 -16.06
CA LEU A 383 -0.82 0.37 -16.69
C LEU A 383 0.61 0.20 -17.21
N VAL A 384 1.46 -0.55 -16.49
CA VAL A 384 2.78 -0.97 -16.98
C VAL A 384 2.65 -1.81 -18.27
N MET A 385 1.68 -2.71 -18.30
CA MET A 385 1.35 -3.51 -19.50
C MET A 385 0.90 -2.62 -20.67
N VAL A 386 0.05 -1.63 -20.42
CA VAL A 386 -0.36 -0.63 -21.42
C VAL A 386 0.84 0.17 -21.90
N ARG A 387 1.68 0.67 -20.99
CA ARG A 387 2.90 1.41 -21.33
C ARG A 387 3.83 0.60 -22.24
N ALA A 388 4.05 -0.68 -21.92
CA ALA A 388 4.85 -1.58 -22.77
C ALA A 388 4.23 -1.79 -24.17
N LEU A 389 2.89 -1.78 -24.26
CA LEU A 389 2.17 -2.01 -25.49
C LEU A 389 2.18 -0.78 -26.43
N ILE A 390 1.98 0.43 -25.89
CA ILE A 390 1.84 1.67 -26.69
C ILE A 390 3.12 2.50 -26.77
N GLY A 391 4.06 2.31 -25.83
CA GLY A 391 5.30 3.06 -25.71
C GLY A 391 5.16 4.42 -25.02
N ASP A 392 6.25 4.96 -24.52
CA ASP A 392 6.29 6.21 -23.73
C ASP A 392 5.80 7.43 -24.53
N LYS A 393 6.11 7.52 -25.80
CA LYS A 393 5.67 8.65 -26.64
C LYS A 393 4.16 8.76 -26.70
N ALA A 394 3.48 7.65 -26.99
CA ALA A 394 2.02 7.62 -27.07
C ALA A 394 1.38 7.79 -25.68
N LEU A 395 1.99 7.22 -24.64
CA LEU A 395 1.55 7.42 -23.26
C LEU A 395 1.57 8.91 -22.88
N ARG A 396 2.69 9.59 -23.05
CA ARG A 396 2.84 11.01 -22.73
C ARG A 396 1.88 11.90 -23.51
N GLU A 397 1.74 11.66 -24.82
CA GLU A 397 0.81 12.42 -25.67
C GLU A 397 -0.65 12.20 -25.25
N GLY A 398 -1.03 10.94 -25.01
CA GLY A 398 -2.38 10.59 -24.57
C GLY A 398 -2.71 11.22 -23.20
N LEU A 399 -1.79 11.19 -22.24
CA LEU A 399 -1.97 11.81 -20.92
C LEU A 399 -2.09 13.33 -21.01
N LYS A 400 -1.26 13.99 -21.82
CA LYS A 400 -1.38 15.43 -22.08
C LYS A 400 -2.77 15.79 -22.59
N ASN A 401 -3.29 15.05 -23.55
CA ASN A 401 -4.61 15.28 -24.13
C ASN A 401 -5.74 14.99 -23.11
N TYR A 402 -5.57 13.96 -22.30
CA TYR A 402 -6.51 13.60 -21.23
C TYR A 402 -6.60 14.73 -20.18
N PHE A 403 -5.49 15.25 -19.71
CA PHE A 403 -5.49 16.37 -18.76
C PHE A 403 -6.07 17.64 -19.39
N ALA A 404 -5.72 17.97 -20.64
CA ALA A 404 -6.27 19.13 -21.32
C ALA A 404 -7.79 19.08 -21.45
N ALA A 405 -8.36 17.88 -21.66
CA ALA A 405 -9.80 17.68 -21.82
C ALA A 405 -10.58 17.70 -20.50
N HIS A 406 -9.97 17.24 -19.40
CA HIS A 406 -10.67 16.97 -18.15
C HIS A 406 -10.20 17.77 -16.93
N LYS A 407 -9.17 18.62 -17.07
CA LYS A 407 -8.61 19.41 -15.95
C LYS A 407 -9.69 20.19 -15.18
N PHE A 408 -9.57 20.13 -13.85
CA PHE A 408 -10.52 20.70 -12.88
C PHE A 408 -11.92 20.06 -12.94
N GLY A 409 -12.03 18.93 -13.58
CA GLY A 409 -13.25 18.14 -13.70
C GLY A 409 -13.05 16.68 -13.34
N ASN A 410 -13.96 15.85 -13.84
CA ASN A 410 -13.99 14.42 -13.58
C ASN A 410 -13.88 13.64 -14.89
N SER A 411 -13.48 12.39 -14.79
CA SER A 411 -13.38 11.47 -15.91
C SER A 411 -13.78 10.04 -15.52
N THR A 412 -13.92 9.21 -16.52
CA THR A 412 -14.14 7.76 -16.41
C THR A 412 -12.97 7.02 -17.07
N GLY A 413 -12.87 5.73 -16.82
CA GLY A 413 -11.87 4.88 -17.47
C GLY A 413 -11.97 4.93 -19.01
N ALA A 414 -13.18 5.07 -19.55
CA ALA A 414 -13.38 5.19 -21.00
C ALA A 414 -12.73 6.45 -21.60
N ASP A 415 -12.73 7.56 -20.85
CA ASP A 415 -12.10 8.81 -21.30
C ASP A 415 -10.58 8.66 -21.41
N LEU A 416 -9.97 7.97 -20.45
CA LEU A 416 -8.54 7.68 -20.47
C LEU A 416 -8.18 6.75 -21.63
N TRP A 417 -8.91 5.64 -21.80
CA TRP A 417 -8.64 4.69 -22.88
C TRP A 417 -8.80 5.31 -24.24
N LYS A 418 -9.76 6.22 -24.39
CA LYS A 418 -9.92 7.00 -25.63
C LYS A 418 -8.67 7.84 -25.90
N ALA A 419 -8.19 8.59 -24.92
CA ALA A 419 -7.02 9.46 -25.09
C ALA A 419 -5.75 8.66 -25.46
N LEU A 420 -5.51 7.53 -24.78
CA LEU A 420 -4.38 6.64 -25.08
C LEU A 420 -4.53 5.92 -26.43
N GLY A 421 -5.75 5.53 -26.78
CA GLY A 421 -6.08 4.91 -28.06
C GLY A 421 -5.86 5.86 -29.25
N ASP A 422 -6.31 7.10 -29.12
CA ASP A 422 -6.13 8.14 -30.14
C ASP A 422 -4.64 8.45 -30.36
N ALA A 423 -3.83 8.48 -29.30
CA ALA A 423 -2.40 8.74 -29.38
C ALA A 423 -1.59 7.55 -29.93
N SER A 424 -1.98 6.32 -29.66
CA SER A 424 -1.24 5.11 -30.03
C SER A 424 -1.72 4.43 -31.31
N GLY A 425 -2.96 4.67 -31.72
CA GLY A 425 -3.62 3.92 -32.80
C GLY A 425 -4.05 2.50 -32.40
N ILE A 426 -3.95 2.14 -31.09
CA ILE A 426 -4.33 0.83 -30.54
C ILE A 426 -5.63 0.97 -29.76
N ASN A 427 -6.57 0.02 -29.95
CA ASN A 427 -7.80 0.00 -29.13
C ASN A 427 -7.51 -0.52 -27.72
N VAL A 428 -6.89 0.36 -26.90
CA VAL A 428 -6.48 0.04 -25.53
C VAL A 428 -7.69 -0.35 -24.67
N GLY A 429 -8.81 0.33 -24.82
CA GLY A 429 -10.03 0.06 -24.04
C GLY A 429 -10.59 -1.35 -24.24
N GLU A 430 -10.55 -1.88 -25.47
CA GLU A 430 -11.00 -3.25 -25.75
C GLU A 430 -10.10 -4.29 -25.05
N ILE A 431 -8.79 -4.07 -25.09
CA ILE A 431 -7.82 -4.95 -24.42
C ILE A 431 -8.03 -4.89 -22.91
N MET A 432 -8.09 -3.69 -22.36
CA MET A 432 -8.15 -3.46 -20.92
C MET A 432 -9.47 -3.87 -20.28
N LYS A 433 -10.56 -3.90 -21.04
CA LYS A 433 -11.85 -4.38 -20.52
C LYS A 433 -11.75 -5.80 -19.97
N SER A 434 -11.01 -6.70 -20.62
CA SER A 434 -10.82 -8.05 -20.11
C SER A 434 -10.01 -8.12 -18.82
N TRP A 435 -9.21 -7.09 -18.51
CA TRP A 435 -8.34 -7.03 -17.35
C TRP A 435 -8.94 -6.29 -16.16
N LEU A 436 -9.70 -5.21 -16.43
CA LEU A 436 -10.26 -4.36 -15.38
C LEU A 436 -11.60 -4.85 -14.84
N ASP A 437 -12.47 -5.37 -15.74
CA ASP A 437 -13.83 -5.79 -15.37
C ASP A 437 -13.89 -7.23 -14.86
N GLN A 438 -12.81 -8.02 -15.06
CA GLN A 438 -12.71 -9.40 -14.60
C GLN A 438 -11.71 -9.54 -13.46
N PRO A 439 -12.10 -10.17 -12.33
CA PRO A 439 -11.13 -10.58 -11.30
C PRO A 439 -10.33 -11.79 -11.77
N GLY A 440 -9.14 -11.93 -11.22
CA GLY A 440 -8.23 -13.02 -11.57
C GLY A 440 -7.36 -12.73 -12.79
N TYR A 441 -6.53 -13.70 -13.12
CA TYR A 441 -5.61 -13.66 -14.25
C TYR A 441 -5.38 -15.06 -14.81
N PRO A 442 -4.83 -15.18 -16.05
CA PRO A 442 -4.61 -16.48 -16.67
C PRO A 442 -3.26 -17.10 -16.28
N VAL A 443 -3.23 -18.44 -16.20
CA VAL A 443 -2.03 -19.22 -16.47
C VAL A 443 -2.02 -19.55 -17.96
N VAL A 444 -0.88 -19.30 -18.60
CA VAL A 444 -0.63 -19.76 -19.99
C VAL A 444 0.21 -21.02 -19.93
N THR A 445 -0.36 -22.15 -20.33
CA THR A 445 0.37 -23.40 -20.49
C THR A 445 1.03 -23.42 -21.86
N ALA A 446 2.36 -23.54 -21.88
CA ALA A 446 3.16 -23.72 -23.08
C ALA A 446 3.60 -25.17 -23.18
N SER A 447 3.29 -25.85 -24.27
CA SER A 447 3.61 -27.27 -24.44
C SER A 447 3.93 -27.64 -25.89
N VAL A 448 4.73 -28.68 -26.09
CA VAL A 448 4.97 -29.31 -27.39
C VAL A 448 4.08 -30.51 -27.51
N ASN A 449 3.11 -30.47 -28.43
CA ASN A 449 2.16 -31.58 -28.64
C ASN A 449 2.78 -32.77 -29.37
N ASP A 450 2.02 -33.88 -29.51
CA ASP A 450 2.48 -35.09 -30.16
C ASP A 450 2.90 -34.87 -31.65
N ALA A 451 2.38 -33.86 -32.30
CA ALA A 451 2.77 -33.46 -33.67
C ALA A 451 4.01 -32.56 -33.70
N GLY A 452 4.68 -32.33 -32.56
CA GLY A 452 5.86 -31.48 -32.46
C GLY A 452 5.60 -30.00 -32.53
N GLN A 453 4.35 -29.56 -32.39
CA GLN A 453 3.98 -28.16 -32.48
C GLN A 453 3.97 -27.49 -31.11
N LEU A 454 4.50 -26.27 -31.02
CA LEU A 454 4.44 -25.43 -29.85
C LEU A 454 3.06 -24.81 -29.72
N VAL A 455 2.34 -25.11 -28.64
CA VAL A 455 0.95 -24.72 -28.40
C VAL A 455 0.83 -24.00 -27.06
N LEU A 456 0.11 -22.88 -27.10
CA LEU A 456 -0.26 -22.10 -25.91
C LEU A 456 -1.74 -22.29 -25.58
N LYS A 457 -2.07 -22.39 -24.31
CA LYS A 457 -3.46 -22.40 -23.81
C LYS A 457 -3.58 -21.49 -22.60
N GLN A 458 -4.62 -20.64 -22.56
CA GLN A 458 -4.93 -19.84 -21.37
C GLN A 458 -6.09 -20.45 -20.58
N GLN A 459 -6.01 -20.33 -19.27
CA GLN A 459 -7.04 -20.72 -18.33
C GLN A 459 -6.92 -19.80 -17.10
N GLN A 460 -8.03 -19.46 -16.42
CA GLN A 460 -7.96 -18.72 -15.16
C GLN A 460 -7.15 -19.52 -14.13
N PHE A 461 -6.26 -18.80 -13.44
CA PHE A 461 -5.43 -19.36 -12.39
C PHE A 461 -6.06 -19.18 -11.02
N PHE A 462 -5.99 -20.22 -10.18
CA PHE A 462 -6.48 -20.20 -8.80
C PHE A 462 -5.49 -20.84 -7.83
N ILE A 463 -5.36 -20.24 -6.64
CA ILE A 463 -4.75 -20.85 -5.45
C ILE A 463 -5.86 -21.14 -4.45
N GLY A 464 -5.84 -22.30 -3.81
CA GLY A 464 -6.89 -22.72 -2.85
C GLY A 464 -8.20 -23.14 -3.50
N GLY A 465 -8.18 -23.39 -4.82
CA GLY A 465 -9.35 -23.80 -5.60
C GLY A 465 -10.19 -22.61 -6.08
N GLY A 466 -11.02 -22.88 -7.06
CA GLY A 466 -11.93 -21.87 -7.65
C GLY A 466 -12.74 -22.48 -8.79
N GLU A 467 -13.84 -21.80 -9.13
CA GLU A 467 -14.70 -22.20 -10.23
C GLU A 467 -14.24 -21.57 -11.55
N ASP A 468 -13.88 -22.38 -12.53
CA ASP A 468 -13.60 -21.89 -13.90
C ASP A 468 -14.89 -21.44 -14.58
N LYS A 469 -15.06 -20.13 -14.64
CA LYS A 469 -16.20 -19.47 -15.30
C LYS A 469 -15.98 -19.26 -16.80
N GLY A 470 -14.96 -19.88 -17.38
CA GLY A 470 -14.62 -19.79 -18.79
C GLY A 470 -14.09 -18.42 -19.22
N ARG A 471 -13.58 -17.61 -18.29
CA ARG A 471 -13.00 -16.30 -18.55
C ARG A 471 -11.78 -16.41 -19.46
N THR A 472 -11.61 -15.41 -20.31
CA THR A 472 -10.44 -15.25 -21.17
C THR A 472 -9.95 -13.80 -21.12
N TRP A 473 -8.66 -13.62 -21.33
CA TRP A 473 -8.01 -12.32 -21.37
C TRP A 473 -7.37 -12.08 -22.73
N GLN A 474 -7.28 -10.83 -23.14
CA GLN A 474 -6.42 -10.43 -24.25
C GLN A 474 -5.01 -10.23 -23.72
N ILE A 475 -4.13 -11.22 -23.91
CA ILE A 475 -2.84 -11.32 -23.25
C ILE A 475 -1.72 -10.79 -24.14
N PRO A 476 -1.03 -9.70 -23.78
CA PRO A 476 0.26 -9.33 -24.38
C PRO A 476 1.29 -10.41 -24.03
N LEU A 477 1.69 -11.23 -24.98
CA LEU A 477 2.50 -12.44 -24.72
C LEU A 477 3.95 -12.16 -24.38
N ASN A 478 4.54 -11.11 -24.98
CA ASN A 478 5.96 -10.76 -24.81
C ASN A 478 6.88 -11.99 -24.92
N GLY A 479 6.68 -12.81 -25.94
CA GLY A 479 7.49 -14.01 -26.19
C GLY A 479 8.84 -13.66 -26.82
N ASN A 480 9.88 -14.44 -26.54
CA ASN A 480 11.19 -14.27 -27.17
C ASN A 480 11.28 -14.90 -28.58
N TYR A 481 10.31 -15.72 -28.98
CA TYR A 481 10.12 -16.12 -30.35
C TYR A 481 9.14 -15.19 -31.07
N GLY A 482 8.98 -15.30 -32.38
CA GLY A 482 8.02 -14.51 -33.16
C GLY A 482 6.57 -14.84 -32.82
N THR A 483 6.12 -14.45 -31.62
CA THR A 483 4.74 -14.62 -31.16
C THR A 483 3.85 -13.46 -31.60
N PRO A 484 2.53 -13.67 -31.78
CA PRO A 484 1.60 -12.57 -31.89
C PRO A 484 1.72 -11.65 -30.68
N GLN A 485 1.58 -10.33 -30.89
CA GLN A 485 1.64 -9.36 -29.80
C GLN A 485 0.60 -9.66 -28.72
N ILE A 486 -0.62 -10.06 -29.12
CA ILE A 486 -1.73 -10.34 -28.21
C ILE A 486 -2.34 -11.71 -28.52
N MET A 487 -2.48 -12.55 -27.49
CA MET A 487 -3.29 -13.76 -27.54
C MET A 487 -4.74 -13.43 -27.18
N LYS A 488 -5.66 -13.55 -28.13
CA LYS A 488 -7.09 -13.23 -27.93
C LYS A 488 -7.95 -14.45 -27.59
N GLY A 489 -7.56 -15.63 -28.05
CA GLY A 489 -8.34 -16.87 -27.90
C GLY A 489 -7.82 -17.77 -26.77
N LYS A 490 -8.58 -18.84 -26.49
CA LYS A 490 -8.20 -19.85 -25.48
C LYS A 490 -6.96 -20.65 -25.86
N LYS A 491 -6.65 -20.75 -27.14
CA LYS A 491 -5.56 -21.59 -27.69
C LYS A 491 -4.87 -20.90 -28.84
N LEU A 492 -3.55 -21.04 -28.94
CA LEU A 492 -2.73 -20.53 -30.02
C LEU A 492 -1.69 -21.59 -30.40
N ASN A 493 -1.54 -21.87 -31.71
CA ASN A 493 -0.50 -22.75 -32.22
C ASN A 493 0.58 -21.89 -32.89
N LEU A 494 1.82 -22.02 -32.43
CA LEU A 494 2.97 -21.25 -32.91
C LEU A 494 3.75 -21.97 -34.03
N GLY A 495 3.46 -23.26 -34.29
CA GLY A 495 4.12 -24.06 -35.34
C GLY A 495 5.11 -25.08 -34.83
N ASP A 496 5.98 -25.59 -35.70
CA ASP A 496 6.95 -26.62 -35.39
C ASP A 496 8.01 -26.12 -34.39
N TYR A 497 8.02 -26.71 -33.19
CA TYR A 497 8.91 -26.30 -32.09
C TYR A 497 10.39 -26.49 -32.46
N LYS A 498 10.75 -27.58 -33.16
CA LYS A 498 12.17 -27.85 -33.49
C LYS A 498 12.71 -26.79 -34.45
N ALA A 499 11.91 -26.41 -35.44
CA ALA A 499 12.27 -25.33 -36.36
C ALA A 499 12.42 -24.00 -35.62
N LEU A 500 11.42 -23.63 -34.79
CA LEU A 500 11.44 -22.39 -33.99
C LEU A 500 12.64 -22.34 -33.04
N ARG A 501 12.93 -23.47 -32.34
CA ARG A 501 14.08 -23.55 -31.40
C ARG A 501 15.41 -23.39 -32.12
N THR A 502 15.52 -23.96 -33.31
CA THR A 502 16.76 -23.85 -34.14
C THR A 502 16.94 -22.44 -34.70
N GLU A 503 15.86 -21.82 -35.15
CA GLU A 503 15.87 -20.44 -35.68
C GLU A 503 16.25 -19.41 -34.61
N ASN A 504 15.67 -19.53 -33.42
CA ASN A 504 15.88 -18.55 -32.35
C ASN A 504 17.18 -18.80 -31.51
N GLY A 505 17.71 -20.02 -31.52
CA GLY A 505 18.97 -20.35 -30.83
C GLY A 505 18.91 -20.42 -29.30
N GLU A 506 17.81 -20.00 -28.68
CA GLU A 506 17.61 -19.94 -27.23
C GLU A 506 16.32 -20.66 -26.80
N PRO A 507 16.15 -21.05 -25.51
CA PRO A 507 14.93 -21.63 -25.00
C PRO A 507 13.70 -20.75 -25.18
N PHE A 508 12.54 -21.32 -25.46
CA PHE A 508 11.30 -20.59 -25.57
C PHE A 508 10.86 -20.04 -24.24
N ARG A 509 10.55 -18.74 -24.17
CA ARG A 509 10.03 -18.06 -22.98
C ARG A 509 8.91 -17.10 -23.35
N LEU A 510 7.95 -16.93 -22.44
CA LEU A 510 6.88 -15.95 -22.50
C LEU A 510 7.03 -14.91 -21.40
N ASN A 511 6.34 -13.79 -21.57
CA ASN A 511 6.34 -12.68 -20.64
C ASN A 511 7.74 -12.17 -20.29
N VAL A 512 8.61 -12.09 -21.30
CA VAL A 512 9.97 -11.56 -21.15
C VAL A 512 9.90 -10.13 -20.60
N GLY A 513 10.65 -9.85 -19.53
CA GLY A 513 10.57 -8.60 -18.77
C GLY A 513 9.45 -8.56 -17.72
N ASN A 514 8.61 -9.59 -17.65
CA ASN A 514 7.51 -9.75 -16.69
C ASN A 514 6.55 -8.54 -16.63
N ASN A 515 6.24 -7.96 -17.78
CA ASN A 515 5.41 -6.75 -17.91
C ASN A 515 3.90 -7.02 -18.05
N SER A 516 3.50 -8.28 -18.28
CA SER A 516 2.10 -8.66 -18.41
C SER A 516 1.62 -9.49 -17.23
N HIS A 517 0.33 -9.35 -16.89
CA HIS A 517 -0.25 -9.95 -15.69
C HIS A 517 -0.73 -11.39 -15.93
N PHE A 518 0.20 -12.29 -16.17
CA PHE A 518 -0.05 -13.73 -16.27
C PHE A 518 1.17 -14.53 -15.85
N ILE A 519 0.98 -15.79 -15.54
CA ILE A 519 2.07 -16.74 -15.24
C ILE A 519 2.15 -17.80 -16.32
N VAL A 520 3.31 -18.43 -16.43
CA VAL A 520 3.58 -19.46 -17.46
C VAL A 520 3.82 -20.81 -16.81
N GLN A 521 3.11 -21.83 -17.30
CA GLN A 521 3.38 -23.22 -17.01
C GLN A 521 3.98 -23.88 -18.24
N TYR A 522 5.28 -24.17 -18.21
CA TYR A 522 5.97 -24.91 -19.27
C TYR A 522 5.79 -26.41 -19.07
N ASP A 523 5.71 -27.18 -20.16
CA ASP A 523 5.85 -28.63 -20.07
C ASP A 523 7.29 -29.05 -19.73
N ASP A 524 7.49 -30.32 -19.38
CA ASP A 524 8.81 -30.84 -18.94
C ASP A 524 9.91 -30.60 -19.97
N LYS A 525 9.58 -30.64 -21.26
CA LYS A 525 10.55 -30.45 -22.36
C LYS A 525 11.03 -29.00 -22.41
N LEU A 526 10.09 -28.06 -22.38
CA LEU A 526 10.40 -26.63 -22.41
C LEU A 526 11.09 -26.18 -21.13
N LEU A 527 10.60 -26.62 -19.98
CA LEU A 527 11.19 -26.29 -18.67
C LEU A 527 12.63 -26.80 -18.57
N LYS A 528 12.87 -28.05 -19.01
CA LYS A 528 14.23 -28.62 -19.01
C LYS A 528 15.18 -27.84 -19.90
N ASP A 529 14.74 -27.38 -21.07
CA ASP A 529 15.57 -26.54 -21.96
C ASP A 529 15.90 -25.19 -21.29
N ILE A 530 14.93 -24.55 -20.63
CA ILE A 530 15.15 -23.31 -19.88
C ILE A 530 16.16 -23.53 -18.74
N LEU A 531 15.99 -24.58 -17.93
CA LEU A 531 16.87 -24.87 -16.79
C LEU A 531 18.29 -25.23 -17.22
N GLN A 532 18.47 -25.88 -18.36
CA GLN A 532 19.83 -26.18 -18.92
C GLN A 532 20.56 -24.91 -19.36
N HIS A 533 19.87 -23.79 -19.47
CA HIS A 533 20.44 -22.50 -19.89
C HIS A 533 20.15 -21.40 -18.84
N ALA A 534 19.94 -21.79 -17.57
CA ALA A 534 19.56 -20.89 -16.49
C ALA A 534 20.63 -19.82 -16.21
N ASP A 535 21.90 -20.12 -16.46
CA ASP A 535 23.04 -19.21 -16.36
C ASP A 535 22.98 -18.04 -17.36
N GLN A 536 22.21 -18.18 -18.45
CA GLN A 536 22.04 -17.18 -19.49
C GLN A 536 20.84 -16.26 -19.23
N LEU A 537 20.03 -16.57 -18.22
CA LEU A 537 18.86 -15.76 -17.89
C LEU A 537 19.25 -14.47 -17.16
N ASP A 538 18.63 -13.37 -17.53
CA ASP A 538 18.71 -12.13 -16.76
C ASP A 538 18.00 -12.26 -15.40
N PRO A 539 18.28 -11.38 -14.43
CA PRO A 539 17.72 -11.47 -13.08
C PRO A 539 16.18 -11.49 -13.05
N ILE A 540 15.51 -10.73 -13.89
CA ILE A 540 14.04 -10.69 -13.94
C ILE A 540 13.49 -12.02 -14.47
N SER A 541 14.13 -12.62 -15.46
CA SER A 541 13.75 -13.94 -15.98
C SER A 541 13.95 -15.07 -14.96
N LYS A 542 15.04 -15.04 -14.19
CA LYS A 542 15.28 -15.97 -13.07
C LYS A 542 14.21 -15.81 -11.99
N ARG A 543 13.93 -14.56 -11.62
CA ARG A 543 12.88 -14.23 -10.65
C ARG A 543 11.52 -14.72 -11.12
N GLN A 544 11.14 -14.46 -12.38
CA GLN A 544 9.87 -14.88 -12.95
C GLN A 544 9.73 -16.42 -12.89
N LEU A 545 10.80 -17.15 -13.25
CA LEU A 545 10.80 -18.62 -13.18
C LEU A 545 10.52 -19.13 -11.76
N LEU A 546 11.21 -18.59 -10.76
CA LEU A 546 11.00 -18.93 -9.35
C LEU A 546 9.58 -18.58 -8.88
N GLN A 547 9.12 -17.38 -9.18
CA GLN A 547 7.80 -16.89 -8.78
C GLN A 547 6.66 -17.68 -9.42
N ASP A 548 6.72 -17.91 -10.74
CA ASP A 548 5.70 -18.71 -11.45
C ASP A 548 5.68 -20.13 -10.92
N SER A 549 6.85 -20.72 -10.68
CA SER A 549 6.96 -22.08 -10.08
C SER A 549 6.35 -22.13 -8.67
N GLN A 550 6.59 -21.12 -7.82
CA GLN A 550 5.99 -21.05 -6.49
C GLN A 550 4.46 -20.96 -6.56
N LEU A 551 3.93 -20.11 -7.43
CA LEU A 551 2.48 -19.95 -7.61
C LEU A 551 1.85 -21.26 -8.10
N LEU A 552 2.48 -21.93 -9.09
CA LEU A 552 2.04 -23.22 -9.60
C LEU A 552 2.07 -24.32 -8.51
N ALA A 553 3.10 -24.32 -7.65
CA ALA A 553 3.19 -25.25 -6.52
C ALA A 553 2.11 -24.95 -5.46
N SER A 554 1.89 -23.68 -5.13
CA SER A 554 0.81 -23.28 -4.22
C SER A 554 -0.58 -23.65 -4.73
N ALA A 555 -0.77 -23.69 -6.04
CA ALA A 555 -1.98 -24.16 -6.71
C ALA A 555 -2.02 -25.69 -6.91
N GLN A 556 -1.04 -26.43 -6.39
CA GLN A 556 -0.89 -27.87 -6.56
C GLN A 556 -0.83 -28.34 -8.04
N ARG A 557 -0.33 -27.46 -8.92
CA ARG A 557 -0.05 -27.78 -10.34
C ARG A 557 1.39 -28.23 -10.56
N LEU A 558 2.24 -28.01 -9.60
CA LEU A 558 3.60 -28.55 -9.43
C LEU A 558 3.71 -29.10 -8.01
N SER A 559 4.64 -30.02 -7.76
CA SER A 559 5.00 -30.37 -6.38
C SER A 559 5.82 -29.24 -5.75
N TYR A 560 5.52 -28.91 -4.50
CA TYR A 560 6.30 -27.92 -3.77
C TYR A 560 7.76 -28.37 -3.56
N ALA A 561 7.98 -29.68 -3.54
CA ALA A 561 9.31 -30.29 -3.48
C ALA A 561 10.18 -29.97 -4.72
N ASP A 562 9.58 -29.72 -5.89
CA ASP A 562 10.31 -29.39 -7.11
C ASP A 562 10.95 -27.98 -7.06
N LEU A 563 10.56 -27.13 -6.09
CA LEU A 563 11.16 -25.82 -5.88
C LEU A 563 12.55 -25.90 -5.23
N ILE A 564 12.80 -26.95 -4.44
CA ILE A 564 14.03 -27.05 -3.62
C ILE A 564 15.30 -27.06 -4.47
N PRO A 565 15.40 -27.84 -5.57
CA PRO A 565 16.58 -27.76 -6.47
C PRO A 565 16.77 -26.39 -7.10
N LEU A 566 15.69 -25.64 -7.37
CA LEU A 566 15.78 -24.28 -7.92
C LEU A 566 16.36 -23.31 -6.89
N LEU A 567 16.03 -23.48 -5.59
CA LEU A 567 16.61 -22.66 -4.52
C LEU A 567 18.12 -22.90 -4.42
N VAL A 568 18.57 -24.13 -4.55
CA VAL A 568 20.01 -24.48 -4.53
C VAL A 568 20.73 -23.88 -5.74
N GLU A 569 20.15 -24.00 -6.94
CA GLU A 569 20.71 -23.47 -8.19
C GLU A 569 20.98 -21.97 -8.11
N PHE A 570 20.02 -21.19 -7.57
CA PHE A 570 20.10 -19.73 -7.54
C PHE A 570 20.60 -19.13 -6.20
N ALA A 571 20.97 -19.96 -5.22
CA ALA A 571 21.36 -19.50 -3.87
C ALA A 571 22.51 -18.49 -3.85
N ASN A 572 23.37 -18.54 -4.86
CA ASN A 572 24.54 -17.66 -4.96
C ASN A 572 24.39 -16.53 -5.97
N ASP A 573 23.17 -16.29 -6.46
CA ASP A 573 22.90 -15.11 -7.30
C ASP A 573 23.14 -13.83 -6.48
N GLU A 574 23.62 -12.79 -7.14
CA GLU A 574 23.96 -11.51 -6.48
C GLU A 574 22.85 -10.47 -6.62
N SER A 575 21.84 -10.72 -7.47
CA SER A 575 20.72 -9.82 -7.68
C SER A 575 19.68 -9.91 -6.55
N VAL A 576 19.29 -8.78 -6.00
CA VAL A 576 18.21 -8.72 -5.00
C VAL A 576 16.89 -9.20 -5.58
N ALA A 577 16.64 -8.98 -6.87
CA ALA A 577 15.44 -9.48 -7.54
C ALA A 577 15.32 -11.01 -7.46
N VAL A 578 16.43 -11.73 -7.55
CA VAL A 578 16.48 -13.19 -7.44
C VAL A 578 16.46 -13.64 -5.97
N ILE A 579 17.32 -13.08 -5.15
CA ILE A 579 17.50 -13.49 -3.75
C ILE A 579 16.23 -13.22 -2.91
N SER A 580 15.52 -12.13 -3.17
CA SER A 580 14.27 -11.83 -2.45
C SER A 580 13.19 -12.89 -2.68
N VAL A 581 12.97 -13.35 -3.90
CA VAL A 581 12.01 -14.41 -4.20
C VAL A 581 12.48 -15.76 -3.70
N LEU A 582 13.79 -16.05 -3.79
CA LEU A 582 14.40 -17.27 -3.29
C LEU A 582 14.11 -17.45 -1.80
N TYR A 583 14.43 -16.43 -0.98
CA TYR A 583 14.18 -16.54 0.47
C TYR A 583 12.71 -16.42 0.84
N ARG A 584 11.86 -15.80 0.03
CA ARG A 584 10.41 -15.88 0.21
C ARG A 584 9.92 -17.32 0.04
N ILE A 585 10.41 -18.04 -0.97
CA ILE A 585 10.09 -19.45 -1.17
C ILE A 585 10.66 -20.29 -0.04
N ALA A 586 11.94 -20.10 0.32
CA ALA A 586 12.56 -20.83 1.42
C ALA A 586 11.79 -20.65 2.74
N ASN A 587 11.39 -19.40 3.07
CA ASN A 587 10.58 -19.14 4.27
C ASN A 587 9.21 -19.81 4.22
N SER A 588 8.61 -20.03 3.05
CA SER A 588 7.34 -20.75 2.93
C SER A 588 7.47 -22.24 3.23
N LEU A 589 8.70 -22.81 3.19
CA LEU A 589 8.93 -24.19 3.57
C LEU A 589 8.69 -24.47 5.07
N LYS A 590 8.76 -23.43 5.90
CA LYS A 590 8.51 -23.53 7.35
C LYS A 590 7.11 -24.05 7.68
N GLN A 591 6.12 -23.85 6.81
CA GLN A 591 4.77 -24.37 7.01
C GLN A 591 4.68 -25.91 6.96
N PHE A 592 5.71 -26.60 6.43
CA PHE A 592 5.75 -28.05 6.28
C PHE A 592 6.47 -28.77 7.44
N VAL A 593 7.05 -28.05 8.38
CA VAL A 593 7.74 -28.60 9.54
C VAL A 593 7.00 -28.25 10.83
N ILE A 594 7.30 -28.95 11.89
CA ILE A 594 6.83 -28.65 13.26
C ILE A 594 8.03 -28.13 14.03
N ALA A 595 7.84 -27.07 14.81
CA ALA A 595 8.89 -26.50 15.63
C ALA A 595 9.61 -27.57 16.48
N GLU A 596 10.92 -27.47 16.57
CA GLU A 596 11.83 -28.37 17.29
C GLU A 596 11.83 -29.85 16.80
N SER A 597 11.18 -30.12 15.64
CA SER A 597 11.22 -31.48 15.04
C SER A 597 12.55 -31.75 14.33
N PRO A 598 12.88 -33.03 14.06
CA PRO A 598 14.04 -33.39 13.22
C PRO A 598 13.97 -32.73 11.82
N GLU A 599 12.79 -32.66 11.24
CA GLU A 599 12.56 -32.04 9.93
C GLU A 599 12.83 -30.53 9.96
N GLU A 600 12.50 -29.84 11.06
CA GLU A 600 12.91 -28.43 11.20
C GLU A 600 14.43 -28.29 11.34
N GLN A 601 15.09 -29.22 12.01
CA GLN A 601 16.55 -29.21 12.08
C GLN A 601 17.18 -29.35 10.69
N GLU A 602 16.69 -30.26 9.86
CA GLU A 602 17.11 -30.40 8.46
C GLU A 602 16.83 -29.10 7.67
N LEU A 603 15.66 -28.48 7.86
CA LEU A 603 15.34 -27.22 7.21
C LEU A 603 16.28 -26.09 7.65
N ARG A 604 16.66 -26.01 8.94
CA ARG A 604 17.65 -25.02 9.44
C ARG A 604 19.01 -25.24 8.78
N GLU A 605 19.47 -26.49 8.65
CA GLU A 605 20.71 -26.83 7.98
C GLU A 605 20.66 -26.45 6.48
N PHE A 606 19.55 -26.69 5.83
CA PHE A 606 19.31 -26.27 4.46
C PHE A 606 19.42 -24.73 4.30
N PHE A 607 18.82 -23.95 5.20
CA PHE A 607 18.99 -22.49 5.20
C PHE A 607 20.44 -22.07 5.40
N GLY A 608 21.18 -22.78 6.27
CA GLY A 608 22.61 -22.58 6.44
C GLY A 608 23.38 -22.81 5.15
N ASN A 609 23.08 -23.91 4.42
CA ASN A 609 23.71 -24.23 3.15
C ASN A 609 23.42 -23.18 2.08
N LEU A 610 22.17 -22.71 1.98
CA LEU A 610 21.77 -21.65 1.04
C LEU A 610 22.48 -20.31 1.31
N SER A 611 22.66 -19.93 2.57
CA SER A 611 23.13 -18.59 2.95
C SER A 611 24.64 -18.46 3.13
N ARG A 612 25.33 -19.53 3.50
CA ARG A 612 26.73 -19.52 3.98
C ARG A 612 27.70 -18.76 3.10
N LYS A 613 27.66 -18.94 1.78
CA LYS A 613 28.58 -18.27 0.85
C LYS A 613 28.31 -16.76 0.78
N GLN A 614 27.06 -16.38 0.74
CA GLN A 614 26.64 -14.97 0.68
C GLN A 614 26.91 -14.25 2.01
N VAL A 615 26.63 -14.91 3.15
CA VAL A 615 26.95 -14.37 4.50
C VAL A 615 28.46 -14.07 4.57
N LYS A 616 29.30 -14.98 4.12
CA LYS A 616 30.76 -14.76 4.09
C LYS A 616 31.17 -13.61 3.17
N ARG A 617 30.49 -13.40 2.05
CA ARG A 617 30.76 -12.31 1.09
C ARG A 617 30.34 -10.96 1.64
N LEU A 618 29.13 -10.86 2.19
CA LEU A 618 28.47 -9.61 2.58
C LEU A 618 28.85 -9.17 4.00
N ASP A 619 28.97 -10.14 4.93
CA ASP A 619 29.26 -9.90 6.35
C ASP A 619 28.15 -9.09 7.07
N TRP A 620 28.24 -8.97 8.40
CA TRP A 620 27.36 -8.15 9.23
C TRP A 620 27.67 -6.66 9.16
N THR A 621 28.90 -6.30 8.79
CA THR A 621 29.33 -4.91 8.68
C THR A 621 29.21 -4.43 7.23
N PRO A 622 28.34 -3.43 6.93
CA PRO A 622 28.27 -2.82 5.62
C PRO A 622 29.63 -2.23 5.18
N LYS A 623 29.97 -2.38 3.92
CA LYS A 623 31.24 -1.92 3.34
C LYS A 623 30.98 -0.75 2.39
N ALA A 624 31.88 0.22 2.34
CA ALA A 624 31.79 1.35 1.42
C ALA A 624 31.83 0.94 -0.08
N THR A 625 32.25 -0.30 -0.37
CA THR A 625 32.33 -0.87 -1.71
C THR A 625 31.10 -1.69 -2.09
N ASP A 626 30.12 -1.84 -1.19
CA ASP A 626 28.91 -2.59 -1.45
C ASP A 626 28.10 -1.95 -2.58
N SER A 627 27.68 -2.77 -3.54
CA SER A 627 26.70 -2.35 -4.55
C SER A 627 25.33 -2.12 -3.93
N ASN A 628 24.40 -1.55 -4.68
CA ASN A 628 23.00 -1.45 -4.23
C ASN A 628 22.40 -2.84 -3.98
N ASP A 629 22.64 -3.80 -4.86
CA ASP A 629 22.24 -5.19 -4.64
C ASP A 629 22.84 -5.77 -3.37
N ASP A 630 24.13 -5.56 -3.09
CA ASP A 630 24.78 -6.05 -1.87
C ASP A 630 24.10 -5.51 -0.61
N GLN A 631 23.76 -4.22 -0.61
CA GLN A 631 23.05 -3.59 0.51
C GLN A 631 21.66 -4.21 0.73
N LEU A 632 20.93 -4.46 -0.36
CA LEU A 632 19.57 -5.00 -0.32
C LEU A 632 19.52 -6.52 -0.09
N VAL A 633 20.52 -7.28 -0.56
CA VAL A 633 20.62 -8.74 -0.36
C VAL A 633 21.03 -9.11 1.06
N ARG A 634 21.90 -8.30 1.69
CA ARG A 634 22.45 -8.57 3.04
C ARG A 634 21.40 -8.96 4.07
N PRO A 635 20.31 -8.22 4.27
CA PRO A 635 19.30 -8.59 5.28
C PRO A 635 18.66 -9.96 5.03
N TYR A 636 18.44 -10.37 3.78
CA TYR A 636 17.86 -11.67 3.45
C TYR A 636 18.76 -12.83 3.89
N VAL A 637 20.05 -12.75 3.53
CA VAL A 637 20.97 -13.83 3.82
C VAL A 637 21.36 -13.89 5.31
N LEU A 638 21.48 -12.74 5.98
CA LEU A 638 21.74 -12.70 7.42
C LEU A 638 20.54 -13.21 8.23
N ASN A 639 19.30 -12.86 7.85
CA ASN A 639 18.12 -13.42 8.48
C ASN A 639 18.03 -14.96 8.30
N ALA A 640 18.43 -15.46 7.14
CA ALA A 640 18.49 -16.90 6.88
C ALA A 640 19.56 -17.59 7.76
N SER A 641 20.72 -16.98 7.95
CA SER A 641 21.77 -17.53 8.82
C SER A 641 21.36 -17.54 10.30
N LEU A 642 20.59 -16.54 10.75
CA LEU A 642 20.02 -16.55 12.11
C LEU A 642 19.01 -17.69 12.31
N TYR A 643 18.14 -17.92 11.32
CA TYR A 643 17.20 -19.06 11.37
C TYR A 643 17.94 -20.39 11.36
N ALA A 644 19.04 -20.49 10.63
CA ALA A 644 19.92 -21.66 10.61
C ALA A 644 20.65 -21.91 11.94
N HIS A 645 20.54 -21.04 12.93
CA HIS A 645 21.31 -21.05 14.17
C HIS A 645 22.84 -21.05 13.93
N ASP A 646 23.29 -20.33 12.88
CA ASP A 646 24.71 -20.19 12.60
C ASP A 646 25.44 -19.47 13.75
N ALA A 647 26.28 -20.20 14.45
CA ALA A 647 26.95 -19.71 15.67
C ALA A 647 27.84 -18.47 15.40
N VAL A 648 28.44 -18.39 14.20
CA VAL A 648 29.27 -17.25 13.81
C VAL A 648 28.42 -16.01 13.61
N SER A 649 27.33 -16.13 12.87
CA SER A 649 26.38 -15.02 12.66
C SER A 649 25.77 -14.54 13.97
N ILE A 650 25.35 -15.45 14.86
CA ILE A 650 24.83 -15.11 16.19
C ILE A 650 25.86 -14.32 17.00
N ALA A 651 27.11 -14.77 17.03
CA ALA A 651 28.16 -14.10 17.77
C ALA A 651 28.51 -12.72 17.20
N GLN A 652 28.56 -12.57 15.88
CA GLN A 652 28.82 -11.27 15.23
C GLN A 652 27.71 -10.25 15.48
N ALA A 653 26.45 -10.71 15.40
CA ALA A 653 25.31 -9.85 15.73
C ALA A 653 25.33 -9.42 17.18
N HIS A 654 25.63 -10.33 18.10
CA HIS A 654 25.79 -10.04 19.53
C HIS A 654 26.90 -9.02 19.80
N GLU A 655 28.09 -9.18 19.18
CA GLU A 655 29.19 -8.23 19.28
C GLU A 655 28.77 -6.81 18.83
N LEU A 656 28.04 -6.70 17.71
CA LEU A 656 27.50 -5.41 17.25
C LEU A 656 26.52 -4.79 18.26
N PHE A 657 25.75 -5.60 18.95
CA PHE A 657 24.85 -5.11 19.99
C PHE A 657 25.65 -4.61 21.20
N GLU A 658 26.57 -5.41 21.74
CA GLU A 658 27.38 -5.07 22.90
C GLU A 658 28.25 -3.82 22.67
N ASP A 659 28.83 -3.68 21.47
CA ASP A 659 29.63 -2.51 21.10
C ASP A 659 28.82 -1.21 21.06
N ASN A 660 27.50 -1.30 20.93
CA ASN A 660 26.60 -0.15 20.83
C ASN A 660 25.52 -0.14 21.95
N ASP A 661 25.73 -0.88 23.05
CA ASP A 661 24.73 -1.03 24.11
C ASP A 661 24.33 0.30 24.77
N ASP A 662 25.23 1.28 24.79
CA ASP A 662 24.95 2.64 25.29
C ASP A 662 24.03 3.46 24.37
N ASP A 663 24.08 3.22 23.04
CA ASP A 663 23.26 3.91 22.03
C ASP A 663 23.02 3.00 20.83
N LEU A 664 21.91 2.27 20.84
CA LEU A 664 21.52 1.31 19.80
C LEU A 664 21.28 1.97 18.43
N THR A 665 21.11 3.29 18.36
CA THR A 665 20.95 4.00 17.09
C THR A 665 22.23 4.06 16.27
N GLN A 666 23.39 3.77 16.89
CA GLN A 666 24.69 3.71 16.22
C GLN A 666 24.91 2.40 15.46
N ILE A 667 24.14 1.36 15.72
CA ILE A 667 24.17 0.13 14.93
C ILE A 667 23.79 0.50 13.49
N PRO A 668 24.56 0.01 12.47
CA PRO A 668 24.20 0.28 11.07
C PRO A 668 22.76 -0.11 10.77
N ALA A 669 21.95 0.84 10.29
CA ALA A 669 20.52 0.64 10.10
C ALA A 669 20.18 -0.54 9.16
N ALA A 670 21.06 -0.82 8.20
CA ALA A 670 20.92 -1.97 7.29
C ALA A 670 20.85 -3.34 7.99
N VAL A 671 21.38 -3.46 9.20
CA VAL A 671 21.41 -4.71 9.99
C VAL A 671 20.82 -4.57 11.38
N ARG A 672 20.51 -3.35 11.82
CA ARG A 672 20.07 -3.04 13.20
C ARG A 672 18.88 -3.89 13.64
N GLY A 673 17.84 -3.98 12.83
CA GLY A 673 16.67 -4.79 13.13
C GLY A 673 17.01 -6.28 13.33
N LEU A 674 17.93 -6.84 12.54
CA LEU A 674 18.39 -8.22 12.69
C LEU A 674 19.30 -8.41 13.92
N VAL A 675 20.13 -7.42 14.25
CA VAL A 675 20.94 -7.42 15.48
C VAL A 675 20.02 -7.47 16.69
N LEU A 676 19.02 -6.58 16.76
CA LEU A 676 18.05 -6.56 17.86
C LEU A 676 17.23 -7.87 17.93
N LYS A 677 16.84 -8.41 16.77
CA LYS A 677 16.15 -9.70 16.70
C LYS A 677 17.01 -10.84 17.25
N ASN A 678 18.31 -10.85 16.92
CA ASN A 678 19.25 -11.83 17.45
C ASN A 678 19.33 -11.78 18.99
N GLU A 679 19.38 -10.57 19.56
CA GLU A 679 19.40 -10.40 21.01
C GLU A 679 18.12 -10.93 21.67
N VAL A 680 16.95 -10.63 21.10
CA VAL A 680 15.66 -11.11 21.62
C VAL A 680 15.56 -12.64 21.52
N LEU A 681 16.05 -13.24 20.44
CA LEU A 681 15.97 -14.69 20.23
C LEU A 681 16.97 -15.47 21.09
N ASN A 682 18.21 -15.00 21.22
CA ASN A 682 19.31 -15.81 21.76
C ASN A 682 19.79 -15.32 23.14
N PHE A 683 19.51 -14.07 23.51
CA PHE A 683 20.00 -13.44 24.76
C PHE A 683 18.86 -12.77 25.55
N SER A 684 17.65 -13.29 25.39
CA SER A 684 16.41 -12.73 25.96
C SER A 684 16.49 -12.56 27.49
N SER A 685 16.04 -11.41 27.96
CA SER A 685 15.87 -11.11 29.39
C SER A 685 14.80 -10.03 29.58
N LYS A 686 14.23 -9.96 30.78
CA LYS A 686 13.32 -8.86 31.11
C LYS A 686 14.00 -7.49 30.96
N GLY A 687 15.28 -7.38 31.32
CA GLY A 687 16.07 -6.15 31.21
C GLY A 687 16.20 -5.69 29.76
N LEU A 688 16.47 -6.62 28.80
CA LEU A 688 16.50 -6.34 27.37
C LEU A 688 15.13 -5.91 26.86
N PHE A 689 14.08 -6.64 27.22
CA PHE A 689 12.71 -6.29 26.84
C PHE A 689 12.34 -4.87 27.30
N ASP A 690 12.53 -4.56 28.58
CA ASP A 690 12.25 -3.24 29.13
C ASP A 690 13.07 -2.14 28.45
N LYS A 691 14.35 -2.41 28.10
CA LYS A 691 15.23 -1.50 27.38
C LYS A 691 14.71 -1.18 25.98
N LEU A 692 14.32 -2.22 25.23
CA LEU A 692 13.83 -2.05 23.85
C LEU A 692 12.45 -1.35 23.82
N MET A 693 11.54 -1.70 24.73
CA MET A 693 10.23 -1.04 24.81
C MET A 693 10.38 0.43 25.25
N LYS A 694 11.31 0.73 26.15
CA LYS A 694 11.65 2.12 26.50
C LYS A 694 12.22 2.87 25.30
N ALA A 695 13.15 2.27 24.55
CA ALA A 695 13.72 2.87 23.36
C ALA A 695 12.65 3.12 22.28
N TYR A 696 11.69 2.20 22.09
CA TYR A 696 10.56 2.37 21.19
C TYR A 696 9.70 3.58 21.56
N HIS A 697 9.42 3.75 22.86
CA HIS A 697 8.64 4.88 23.36
C HIS A 697 9.37 6.22 23.22
N GLU A 698 10.67 6.25 23.51
CA GLU A 698 11.47 7.49 23.57
C GLU A 698 11.97 7.98 22.20
N THR A 699 12.17 7.07 21.23
CA THR A 699 12.69 7.46 19.92
C THR A 699 11.64 8.14 19.05
N VAL A 700 12.07 9.14 18.30
CA VAL A 700 11.29 9.74 17.21
C VAL A 700 11.73 9.23 15.83
N ASP A 701 12.80 8.44 15.76
CA ASP A 701 13.28 7.83 14.51
C ASP A 701 12.35 6.69 14.08
N PRO A 702 11.58 6.85 12.98
CA PRO A 702 10.63 5.84 12.53
C PRO A 702 11.31 4.52 12.11
N SER A 703 12.51 4.59 11.55
CA SER A 703 13.29 3.41 11.14
C SER A 703 13.70 2.59 12.36
N PHE A 704 14.15 3.26 13.41
CA PHE A 704 14.51 2.56 14.66
C PHE A 704 13.28 1.97 15.37
N LYS A 705 12.13 2.66 15.35
CA LYS A 705 10.86 2.08 15.81
C LYS A 705 10.50 0.80 15.07
N GLN A 706 10.66 0.80 13.76
CA GLN A 706 10.43 -0.40 12.93
C GLN A 706 11.35 -1.55 13.29
N ASP A 707 12.64 -1.29 13.51
CA ASP A 707 13.62 -2.30 13.93
C ASP A 707 13.23 -2.95 15.25
N ILE A 708 12.79 -2.16 16.24
CA ILE A 708 12.32 -2.66 17.52
C ILE A 708 11.02 -3.48 17.36
N CYS A 709 10.08 -2.98 16.56
CA CYS A 709 8.83 -3.69 16.25
C CYS A 709 9.07 -5.03 15.53
N MET A 710 10.13 -5.16 14.75
CA MET A 710 10.54 -6.42 14.13
C MET A 710 11.20 -7.38 15.15
N ALA A 711 11.92 -6.85 16.12
CA ALA A 711 12.72 -7.65 17.06
C ALA A 711 11.90 -8.16 18.24
N VAL A 712 11.22 -7.26 18.97
CA VAL A 712 10.56 -7.56 20.25
C VAL A 712 9.50 -8.67 20.18
N PRO A 713 8.66 -8.77 19.11
CA PRO A 713 7.67 -9.84 19.00
C PRO A 713 8.25 -11.28 18.94
N ASN A 714 9.57 -11.41 18.84
CA ASN A 714 10.23 -12.73 18.89
C ASN A 714 10.50 -13.22 20.32
N VAL A 715 10.06 -12.50 21.37
CA VAL A 715 10.14 -13.01 22.75
C VAL A 715 9.32 -14.28 22.92
N THR A 716 9.84 -15.20 23.70
CA THR A 716 9.21 -16.52 23.99
C THR A 716 8.76 -16.67 25.43
N ASP A 717 9.28 -15.84 26.36
CA ASP A 717 8.85 -15.82 27.76
C ASP A 717 7.37 -15.41 27.84
N PRO A 718 6.46 -16.28 28.35
CA PRO A 718 5.03 -15.99 28.37
C PRO A 718 4.64 -14.71 29.14
N GLU A 719 5.38 -14.34 30.18
CA GLU A 719 5.10 -13.12 30.96
C GLU A 719 5.48 -11.87 30.17
N LEU A 720 6.55 -11.91 29.36
CA LEU A 720 6.94 -10.81 28.48
C LEU A 720 5.99 -10.70 27.30
N VAL A 721 5.58 -11.82 26.69
CA VAL A 721 4.56 -11.84 25.63
C VAL A 721 3.25 -11.23 26.11
N LYS A 722 2.80 -11.63 27.31
CA LYS A 722 1.58 -11.10 27.93
C LYS A 722 1.68 -9.59 28.20
N SER A 723 2.84 -9.14 28.69
CA SER A 723 3.10 -7.72 28.89
C SER A 723 3.00 -6.94 27.57
N LEU A 724 3.62 -7.44 26.50
CA LEU A 724 3.57 -6.83 25.17
C LEU A 724 2.13 -6.76 24.63
N VAL A 725 1.38 -7.84 24.73
CA VAL A 725 -0.01 -7.88 24.21
C VAL A 725 -0.93 -6.95 25.00
N ASN A 726 -0.69 -6.76 26.31
CA ASN A 726 -1.43 -5.78 27.11
C ASN A 726 -1.17 -4.32 26.68
N ASP A 727 -0.01 -4.04 26.07
CA ASP A 727 0.32 -2.71 25.53
C ASP A 727 -0.38 -2.41 24.21
N PHE A 728 -1.02 -3.38 23.56
CA PHE A 728 -1.75 -3.17 22.30
C PHE A 728 -2.90 -2.16 22.45
N GLU A 729 -3.51 -2.08 23.63
CA GLU A 729 -4.60 -1.15 23.91
C GLU A 729 -4.10 0.17 24.55
N ASN A 730 -2.80 0.29 24.75
CA ASN A 730 -2.20 1.48 25.35
C ASN A 730 -1.58 2.40 24.28
N ALA A 731 -2.35 3.38 23.82
CA ALA A 731 -1.92 4.32 22.78
C ALA A 731 -0.71 5.18 23.16
N ASP A 732 -0.37 5.28 24.43
CA ASP A 732 0.85 5.98 24.88
C ASP A 732 2.11 5.09 24.65
N VAL A 733 1.95 3.79 24.42
CA VAL A 733 3.05 2.84 24.13
C VAL A 733 3.02 2.44 22.66
N ILE A 734 1.91 1.85 22.20
CA ILE A 734 1.70 1.42 20.81
C ILE A 734 0.57 2.23 20.20
N LYS A 735 0.89 3.10 19.28
CA LYS A 735 -0.12 3.91 18.58
C LYS A 735 -1.04 3.04 17.74
N PRO A 736 -2.33 3.38 17.60
CA PRO A 736 -3.28 2.61 16.80
C PRO A 736 -2.80 2.33 15.36
N GLN A 737 -2.12 3.28 14.73
CA GLN A 737 -1.55 3.13 13.38
C GLN A 737 -0.47 2.04 13.28
N ASP A 738 0.24 1.73 14.37
CA ASP A 738 1.34 0.76 14.42
C ASP A 738 0.87 -0.62 14.89
N LEU A 739 -0.34 -0.70 15.44
CA LEU A 739 -0.87 -1.89 16.10
C LEU A 739 -0.86 -3.14 15.20
N ARG A 740 -1.18 -2.98 13.91
CA ARG A 740 -1.20 -4.10 12.96
C ARG A 740 0.18 -4.74 12.78
N ALA A 741 1.25 -3.96 12.79
CA ALA A 741 2.62 -4.46 12.67
C ALA A 741 3.01 -5.28 13.91
N TRP A 742 2.68 -4.78 15.10
CA TRP A 742 2.90 -5.50 16.37
C TRP A 742 2.09 -6.78 16.47
N TYR A 743 0.80 -6.72 16.13
CA TYR A 743 -0.07 -7.89 16.08
C TYR A 743 0.47 -8.97 15.15
N ARG A 744 0.87 -8.58 13.93
CA ARG A 744 1.49 -9.49 12.95
C ARG A 744 2.75 -10.15 13.50
N GLY A 745 3.60 -9.38 14.15
CA GLY A 745 4.86 -9.86 14.72
C GLY A 745 4.63 -10.95 15.78
N VAL A 746 3.74 -10.69 16.73
CA VAL A 746 3.40 -11.65 17.81
C VAL A 746 2.68 -12.88 17.24
N LEU A 747 1.78 -12.69 16.26
CA LEU A 747 1.03 -13.79 15.65
C LEU A 747 1.94 -14.72 14.83
N ALA A 748 2.96 -14.16 14.17
CA ALA A 748 3.91 -14.92 13.35
C ALA A 748 4.89 -15.77 14.16
N ASN A 749 5.09 -15.48 15.44
CA ASN A 749 5.92 -16.27 16.33
C ASN A 749 5.08 -17.41 16.93
N GLU A 750 5.39 -18.66 16.58
CA GLU A 750 4.60 -19.84 16.99
C GLU A 750 4.39 -19.93 18.51
N GLU A 751 5.39 -19.56 19.31
CA GLU A 751 5.29 -19.63 20.78
C GLU A 751 4.39 -18.54 21.37
N SER A 752 4.27 -17.41 20.73
CA SER A 752 3.41 -16.28 21.15
C SER A 752 2.10 -16.16 20.39
N GLN A 753 1.93 -16.91 19.31
CA GLN A 753 0.76 -16.84 18.40
C GLN A 753 -0.58 -16.90 19.14
N GLN A 754 -0.69 -17.78 20.17
CA GLN A 754 -1.93 -17.97 20.91
C GLN A 754 -2.34 -16.69 21.66
N PHE A 755 -1.39 -15.92 22.21
CA PHE A 755 -1.68 -14.69 22.91
C PHE A 755 -2.27 -13.63 21.96
N ALA A 756 -1.71 -13.45 20.78
CA ALA A 756 -2.24 -12.53 19.78
C ALA A 756 -3.62 -12.97 19.25
N TRP A 757 -3.80 -14.28 19.04
CA TRP A 757 -5.07 -14.84 18.59
C TRP A 757 -6.16 -14.73 19.66
N ASP A 758 -5.83 -14.92 20.93
CA ASP A 758 -6.77 -14.70 22.03
C ASP A 758 -7.12 -13.22 22.17
N TRP A 759 -6.13 -12.34 22.05
CA TRP A 759 -6.35 -10.91 22.14
C TRP A 759 -7.34 -10.42 21.08
N ILE A 760 -7.12 -10.72 19.81
CA ILE A 760 -8.01 -10.20 18.74
C ILE A 760 -9.45 -10.71 18.89
N ARG A 761 -9.63 -11.94 19.39
CA ARG A 761 -10.96 -12.50 19.65
C ARG A 761 -11.66 -11.86 20.85
N ASN A 762 -10.92 -11.54 21.89
CA ASN A 762 -11.47 -10.94 23.09
C ASN A 762 -11.74 -9.44 22.91
N GLU A 763 -10.85 -8.75 22.20
CA GLU A 763 -10.85 -7.29 22.06
C GLU A 763 -11.35 -6.80 20.71
N TRP A 764 -12.04 -7.65 19.93
CA TRP A 764 -12.54 -7.29 18.60
C TRP A 764 -13.40 -6.01 18.61
N SER A 765 -14.26 -5.85 19.61
CA SER A 765 -15.13 -4.67 19.72
C SER A 765 -14.33 -3.40 20.01
N TRP A 766 -13.27 -3.51 20.79
CA TRP A 766 -12.35 -2.40 21.03
C TRP A 766 -11.59 -2.05 19.75
N LEU A 767 -11.08 -3.06 19.05
CA LEU A 767 -10.36 -2.88 17.77
C LEU A 767 -11.26 -2.19 16.74
N GLU A 768 -12.50 -2.64 16.60
CA GLU A 768 -13.48 -2.04 15.70
C GLU A 768 -13.80 -0.59 16.08
N ALA A 769 -13.93 -0.28 17.36
CA ALA A 769 -14.17 1.08 17.84
C ALA A 769 -12.96 2.01 17.62
N THR A 770 -11.74 1.47 17.66
CA THR A 770 -10.50 2.25 17.57
C THR A 770 -10.04 2.45 16.12
N VAL A 771 -10.08 1.41 15.30
CA VAL A 771 -9.57 1.43 13.91
C VAL A 771 -10.60 0.97 12.87
N GLY A 772 -11.84 0.74 13.27
CA GLY A 772 -12.91 0.27 12.37
C GLY A 772 -13.30 1.26 11.25
N GLY A 773 -12.97 2.55 11.43
CA GLY A 773 -13.08 3.57 10.37
C GLY A 773 -11.86 3.68 9.46
N ASP A 774 -10.82 2.90 9.71
CA ASP A 774 -9.60 2.86 8.91
C ASP A 774 -9.80 1.90 7.72
N MET A 775 -9.36 2.30 6.53
CA MET A 775 -9.35 1.47 5.31
C MET A 775 -8.63 0.13 5.52
N GLU A 776 -7.69 0.08 6.45
CA GLU A 776 -6.90 -1.11 6.75
C GLU A 776 -7.48 -2.04 7.83
N PHE A 777 -8.63 -1.70 8.41
CA PHE A 777 -9.23 -2.54 9.49
C PHE A 777 -9.42 -4.01 9.06
N ALA A 778 -9.95 -4.24 7.86
CA ALA A 778 -10.17 -5.59 7.34
C ALA A 778 -8.86 -6.39 7.18
N THR A 779 -7.72 -5.73 7.07
CA THR A 779 -6.40 -6.39 6.90
C THR A 779 -5.94 -7.15 8.15
N PHE A 780 -6.51 -6.89 9.34
CA PHE A 780 -6.27 -7.72 10.52
C PHE A 780 -6.74 -9.16 10.31
N ILE A 781 -7.82 -9.36 9.54
CA ILE A 781 -8.32 -10.68 9.16
C ILE A 781 -7.31 -11.37 8.24
N THR A 782 -6.85 -10.66 7.20
CA THR A 782 -5.86 -11.18 6.24
C THR A 782 -4.52 -11.48 6.90
N VAL A 783 -4.05 -10.64 7.81
CA VAL A 783 -2.83 -10.89 8.60
C VAL A 783 -2.95 -12.22 9.36
N THR A 784 -4.11 -12.46 9.98
CA THR A 784 -4.39 -13.73 10.68
C THR A 784 -4.36 -14.91 9.71
N ALA A 785 -5.07 -14.81 8.60
CA ALA A 785 -5.15 -15.85 7.59
C ALA A 785 -3.79 -16.17 6.93
N ASN A 786 -2.93 -15.19 6.79
CA ASN A 786 -1.59 -15.38 6.23
C ASN A 786 -0.69 -16.26 7.11
N VAL A 787 -0.92 -16.29 8.40
CA VAL A 787 -0.15 -17.10 9.35
C VAL A 787 -0.75 -18.51 9.51
N PHE A 788 -2.07 -18.65 9.51
CA PHE A 788 -2.75 -19.90 9.79
C PHE A 788 -2.64 -20.92 8.65
N HIS A 789 -2.25 -22.15 8.99
CA HIS A 789 -2.07 -23.25 8.03
C HIS A 789 -2.38 -24.65 8.60
N THR A 790 -3.03 -24.72 9.79
CA THR A 790 -3.41 -26.01 10.42
C THR A 790 -4.92 -26.20 10.47
N PRO A 791 -5.43 -27.44 10.50
CA PRO A 791 -6.87 -27.71 10.61
C PRO A 791 -7.51 -27.07 11.86
N GLU A 792 -6.79 -27.07 12.98
CA GLU A 792 -7.25 -26.49 14.26
C GLU A 792 -7.44 -24.97 14.11
N ARG A 793 -6.45 -24.29 13.54
CA ARG A 793 -6.52 -22.84 13.30
C ARG A 793 -7.62 -22.46 12.30
N LEU A 794 -7.83 -23.28 11.28
CA LEU A 794 -8.97 -23.09 10.35
C LEU A 794 -10.31 -23.20 11.07
N ALA A 795 -10.46 -24.20 11.94
CA ALA A 795 -11.71 -24.38 12.71
C ALA A 795 -11.96 -23.18 13.66
N GLU A 796 -10.94 -22.71 14.36
CA GLU A 796 -11.02 -21.54 15.24
C GLU A 796 -11.33 -20.27 14.47
N PHE A 797 -10.67 -20.04 13.32
CA PHE A 797 -10.93 -18.90 12.44
C PHE A 797 -12.37 -18.88 11.97
N ASN A 798 -12.88 -20.02 11.50
CA ASN A 798 -14.27 -20.12 11.06
C ASN A 798 -15.26 -19.86 12.22
N ALA A 799 -15.00 -20.43 13.40
CA ALA A 799 -15.87 -20.23 14.56
C ALA A 799 -15.98 -18.76 14.98
N PHE A 800 -14.91 -17.99 14.82
CA PHE A 800 -14.88 -16.57 15.20
C PHE A 800 -15.41 -15.64 14.09
N PHE A 801 -15.04 -15.86 12.82
CA PHE A 801 -15.36 -14.95 11.73
C PHE A 801 -16.64 -15.29 10.96
N ASP A 802 -17.10 -16.55 10.91
CA ASP A 802 -18.36 -16.89 10.23
C ASP A 802 -19.57 -16.08 10.74
N PRO A 803 -19.73 -15.82 12.06
CA PRO A 803 -20.81 -14.95 12.55
C PRO A 803 -20.73 -13.49 12.10
N LYS A 804 -19.57 -13.05 11.61
CA LYS A 804 -19.28 -11.67 11.17
C LYS A 804 -19.32 -11.52 9.64
N VAL A 805 -19.61 -12.59 8.90
CA VAL A 805 -19.51 -12.61 7.44
C VAL A 805 -20.47 -11.62 6.75
N ASP A 806 -21.56 -11.27 7.39
CA ASP A 806 -22.53 -10.32 6.85
C ASP A 806 -22.28 -8.86 7.30
N THR A 807 -21.18 -8.60 8.02
CA THR A 807 -20.79 -7.24 8.39
C THR A 807 -20.34 -6.47 7.14
N PRO A 808 -20.94 -5.31 6.83
CA PRO A 808 -20.51 -4.49 5.69
C PRO A 808 -19.02 -4.17 5.75
N GLY A 809 -18.32 -4.29 4.62
CA GLY A 809 -16.88 -4.09 4.52
C GLY A 809 -16.02 -5.32 4.87
N LEU A 810 -16.54 -6.33 5.61
CA LEU A 810 -15.78 -7.52 6.00
C LEU A 810 -16.14 -8.78 5.20
N THR A 811 -17.30 -8.80 4.54
CA THR A 811 -17.85 -10.00 3.87
C THR A 811 -16.88 -10.65 2.89
N ARG A 812 -16.27 -9.85 2.02
CA ARG A 812 -15.34 -10.33 1.00
C ARG A 812 -14.09 -10.91 1.65
N GLU A 813 -13.51 -10.17 2.57
CA GLU A 813 -12.27 -10.53 3.25
C GLU A 813 -12.41 -11.86 4.00
N ILE A 814 -13.44 -12.00 4.83
CA ILE A 814 -13.69 -13.24 5.59
C ILE A 814 -13.83 -14.44 4.64
N LYS A 815 -14.58 -14.30 3.53
CA LYS A 815 -14.77 -15.40 2.55
C LYS A 815 -13.49 -15.78 1.84
N MET A 816 -12.66 -14.80 1.46
CA MET A 816 -11.39 -15.04 0.79
C MET A 816 -10.38 -15.68 1.73
N ASP A 817 -10.24 -15.15 2.93
CA ASP A 817 -9.26 -15.60 3.91
C ASP A 817 -9.57 -17.02 4.41
N LYS A 818 -10.83 -17.37 4.55
CA LYS A 818 -11.25 -18.76 4.82
C LYS A 818 -10.77 -19.73 3.72
N LYS A 819 -10.87 -19.33 2.44
CA LYS A 819 -10.35 -20.13 1.31
C LYS A 819 -8.84 -20.20 1.34
N LEU A 820 -8.16 -19.10 1.66
CA LEU A 820 -6.71 -19.02 1.76
C LEU A 820 -6.18 -20.03 2.80
N ILE A 821 -6.75 -20.05 4.02
CA ILE A 821 -6.35 -20.97 5.08
C ILE A 821 -6.66 -22.43 4.66
N THR A 822 -7.85 -22.67 4.10
CA THR A 822 -8.25 -24.00 3.62
C THR A 822 -7.25 -24.55 2.59
N GLY A 823 -6.86 -23.71 1.60
CA GLY A 823 -5.88 -24.09 0.59
C GLY A 823 -4.49 -24.39 1.16
N LYS A 824 -4.07 -23.64 2.21
CA LYS A 824 -2.80 -23.92 2.91
C LYS A 824 -2.85 -25.22 3.69
N VAL A 825 -3.95 -25.48 4.41
CA VAL A 825 -4.13 -26.76 5.15
C VAL A 825 -4.04 -27.93 4.18
N ASP A 826 -4.76 -27.89 3.07
CA ASP A 826 -4.76 -28.96 2.05
C ASP A 826 -3.36 -29.14 1.42
N LEU A 827 -2.65 -28.06 1.14
CA LEU A 827 -1.29 -28.08 0.60
C LEU A 827 -0.31 -28.73 1.57
N VAL A 828 -0.33 -28.33 2.83
CA VAL A 828 0.56 -28.88 3.87
C VAL A 828 0.29 -30.36 4.06
N GLU A 829 -0.97 -30.76 4.19
CA GLU A 829 -1.34 -32.18 4.37
C GLU A 829 -0.84 -33.04 3.21
N LYS A 830 -0.93 -32.55 1.98
CA LYS A 830 -0.57 -33.30 0.78
C LYS A 830 0.93 -33.33 0.51
N GLU A 831 1.63 -32.20 0.70
CA GLU A 831 3.02 -32.03 0.25
C GLU A 831 4.08 -32.23 1.35
N LYS A 832 3.69 -32.21 2.64
CA LYS A 832 4.62 -32.24 3.78
C LYS A 832 5.72 -33.29 3.65
N THR A 833 5.38 -34.52 3.37
CA THR A 833 6.36 -35.61 3.27
C THR A 833 7.31 -35.40 2.10
N ALA A 834 6.80 -35.06 0.91
CA ALA A 834 7.62 -34.86 -0.28
C ALA A 834 8.59 -33.68 -0.12
N VAL A 835 8.13 -32.59 0.53
CA VAL A 835 8.97 -31.41 0.81
C VAL A 835 10.08 -31.78 1.79
N ASN A 836 9.76 -32.42 2.91
CA ASN A 836 10.75 -32.78 3.91
C ASN A 836 11.78 -33.80 3.36
N ASP A 837 11.35 -34.79 2.58
CA ASP A 837 12.26 -35.72 1.88
C ASP A 837 13.18 -35.00 0.86
N ALA A 838 12.69 -33.94 0.22
CA ALA A 838 13.49 -33.16 -0.72
C ALA A 838 14.51 -32.27 0.00
N VAL A 839 14.13 -31.65 1.12
CA VAL A 839 15.03 -30.85 1.97
C VAL A 839 16.15 -31.75 2.51
N ALA A 840 15.81 -32.95 3.08
CA ALA A 840 16.77 -33.90 3.63
C ALA A 840 17.83 -34.40 2.61
N LYS A 841 17.55 -34.37 1.32
CA LYS A 841 18.52 -34.71 0.26
C LYS A 841 19.55 -33.66 0.00
N GLU A 842 19.27 -32.41 0.35
CA GLU A 842 20.16 -31.27 0.10
C GLU A 842 20.98 -30.86 1.35
N VAL A 843 20.74 -31.56 2.47
CA VAL A 843 21.48 -31.45 3.73
C VAL A 843 22.53 -32.54 3.85
#